data_ddd49094f2985ef5d9ef4629b0512cbf
#
_entry.id   ddd49094f2985ef5d9ef4629b0512cbf
#
_cell.length_a   1.000
_cell.length_b   1.000
_cell.length_c   1.000
_cell.angle_alpha   90.00
_cell.angle_beta   90.00
_cell.angle_gamma   90.00
#
_symmetry.space_group_name_H-M   'P 1'
#
loop_
_entity.id
_entity.type
_entity.pdbx_description
1 polymer ?
#
loop_
_entity_poly.entity_id
_entity_poly.type
_entity_poly.pdbx_seq_one_letter_code
_entity_poly.pdbx_strand_id
1 'polypeptide(L)'
;MQSYCFSAAKGVHGAFFILFSVIRVGAVSEFCPTFAADMQQTTPIQALLQQRTLLQLEYYAEKEAFRKQTEQRGMQRQVKRGDAWFPLRVGKAFYNSLNQRAIEVFRTADTDIDHNFEFGRPVMFFRSDDGCEKSELKYFSFTGTVSYVDGDRMVISVPDSAPLLDLQQCAAPVGVQLSFDETSYRLMFEALDRVMKAKGNRLAYLRDLFYSHQKAERFSFAPMTFPWLNPTQEHAVNEVLWAKDVAIVHGPPGTGKTTTLVEAVNETLMRESQVLVCAQSNMAVDWISEKLVDRGINVLRIGNPTRVNDKMLGFTYERRFEGHADYPQLWAIRKAIRDLRKNRKKGSENYHQKLERLKSRAAEIEIRINAELLGEARVVACTLTGSAHRLLEGMKFGTLFIDEAAQALEAACWIPMRRVSRVILAGDHCQLPPTVKSIAALRAGLGKTLMERIAENKPEVVTLLKIQYRMNDQIMRFSSNWFYHGQVESAPQIKYRGILDYDHPITWIDTSDKEPSDAIEESEDLNFREQFVGESFGRINRAEAELTLLTLAEYLTKIGKQRVLSENIDVGIISPYRAQVQYLKRLLKKYEFFKPYRHLISVNTVDGFQGQERDVILISLVRSNDEGQIGFLKDLRRMNVAMTRARMKLIILGNKDTMTRHPFYRQLWEYVEAIVGKKGIVP
;
A
#
# COMPACT_ATOMS: atom_id res chain seq x y z
N MET A 1 45.97 36.35 -2.24
CA MET A 1 44.52 36.09 -1.97
C MET A 1 43.87 35.32 -3.13
N GLN A 2 44.44 34.20 -3.54
CA GLN A 2 43.91 33.38 -4.67
C GLN A 2 44.26 31.88 -4.52
N SER A 3 44.19 31.31 -3.32
CA SER A 3 44.51 29.88 -3.12
C SER A 3 43.68 29.13 -2.10
N TYR A 4 42.48 29.61 -1.76
CA TYR A 4 41.61 28.92 -0.78
C TYR A 4 40.20 28.53 -1.28
N CYS A 5 39.91 28.63 -2.60
CA CYS A 5 38.61 28.30 -3.15
C CYS A 5 38.54 26.97 -3.96
N PHE A 6 39.56 26.14 -3.94
CA PHE A 6 39.62 24.93 -4.83
C PHE A 6 39.42 23.60 -4.12
N SER A 7 39.17 23.54 -2.83
CA SER A 7 39.05 22.26 -2.11
C SER A 7 37.60 21.75 -1.84
N ALA A 8 36.57 22.63 -2.01
CA ALA A 8 35.19 22.26 -1.74
C ALA A 8 34.37 21.79 -2.96
N ALA A 9 34.93 21.91 -4.18
CA ALA A 9 34.22 21.63 -5.42
C ALA A 9 34.38 20.17 -5.94
N LYS A 10 35.28 19.36 -5.38
CA LYS A 10 35.53 17.98 -5.86
C LYS A 10 34.46 16.94 -5.46
N GLY A 11 33.65 17.20 -4.46
CA GLY A 11 32.60 16.28 -4.03
C GLY A 11 31.30 16.37 -4.84
N VAL A 12 31.00 17.55 -5.39
CA VAL A 12 29.73 17.80 -6.09
C VAL A 12 29.86 17.49 -7.59
N HIS A 13 31.04 17.64 -8.16
CA HIS A 13 31.27 17.36 -9.59
C HIS A 13 31.24 15.88 -9.95
N GLY A 14 31.59 14.96 -9.04
CA GLY A 14 31.52 13.52 -9.30
C GLY A 14 30.08 13.01 -9.44
N ALA A 15 29.16 13.52 -8.63
CA ALA A 15 27.74 13.15 -8.70
C ALA A 15 27.05 13.75 -9.94
N PHE A 16 27.44 14.96 -10.35
CA PHE A 16 26.89 15.62 -11.54
C PHE A 16 27.38 14.96 -12.85
N PHE A 17 28.60 14.45 -12.89
CA PHE A 17 29.12 13.74 -14.08
C PHE A 17 28.48 12.36 -14.26
N ILE A 18 28.20 11.65 -13.19
CA ILE A 18 27.46 10.37 -13.24
C ILE A 18 26.00 10.60 -13.66
N LEU A 19 25.36 11.68 -13.20
CA LEU A 19 24.00 12.04 -13.59
C LEU A 19 23.92 12.41 -15.09
N PHE A 20 24.90 13.13 -15.62
CA PHE A 20 24.94 13.50 -17.04
C PHE A 20 25.26 12.32 -17.96
N SER A 21 26.07 11.35 -17.52
CA SER A 21 26.30 10.12 -18.30
C SER A 21 25.08 9.22 -18.35
N VAL A 22 24.29 9.12 -17.27
CA VAL A 22 23.03 8.34 -17.24
C VAL A 22 21.95 9.00 -18.10
N ILE A 23 21.86 10.34 -18.09
CA ILE A 23 20.90 11.09 -18.92
C ILE A 23 21.29 11.04 -20.42
N ARG A 24 22.58 11.01 -20.75
CA ARG A 24 23.03 10.90 -22.14
C ARG A 24 22.80 9.50 -22.75
N VAL A 25 22.88 8.44 -21.95
CA VAL A 25 22.60 7.07 -22.41
C VAL A 25 21.11 6.88 -22.71
N GLY A 26 20.22 7.49 -21.94
CA GLY A 26 18.76 7.43 -22.22
C GLY A 26 18.32 8.24 -23.45
N ALA A 27 19.03 9.32 -23.81
CA ALA A 27 18.66 10.18 -24.94
C ALA A 27 19.26 9.74 -26.27
N VAL A 28 20.29 8.92 -26.28
CA VAL A 28 20.98 8.44 -27.50
C VAL A 28 20.34 7.17 -28.06
N SER A 29 19.54 6.44 -27.28
CA SER A 29 18.87 5.22 -27.74
C SER A 29 17.72 5.48 -28.75
N GLU A 30 17.20 6.71 -28.82
CA GLU A 30 16.17 7.06 -29.79
C GLU A 30 16.70 7.44 -31.20
N PHE A 31 18.03 7.63 -31.36
CA PHE A 31 18.59 8.17 -32.62
C PHE A 31 19.53 7.26 -33.41
N CYS A 32 19.88 6.06 -32.94
CA CYS A 32 20.77 5.18 -33.72
C CYS A 32 20.52 3.67 -33.49
N PRO A 33 19.87 2.96 -34.42
CA PRO A 33 19.58 1.52 -34.25
C PRO A 33 20.84 0.62 -34.17
N THR A 34 21.99 1.10 -34.62
CA THR A 34 23.24 0.37 -34.58
C THR A 34 23.97 0.40 -33.23
N PHE A 35 23.61 1.30 -32.34
CA PHE A 35 24.18 1.36 -30.98
C PHE A 35 23.46 0.44 -29.96
N ALA A 36 22.32 -0.13 -30.33
CA ALA A 36 21.56 -1.03 -29.46
C ALA A 36 22.15 -2.46 -29.38
N ALA A 37 23.07 -2.81 -30.23
CA ALA A 37 23.66 -4.17 -30.27
C ALA A 37 24.86 -4.36 -29.32
N ASP A 38 25.42 -3.30 -28.75
CA ASP A 38 26.58 -3.33 -27.85
C ASP A 38 26.27 -2.87 -26.42
N MET A 39 25.02 -3.05 -25.96
CA MET A 39 24.68 -2.91 -24.55
C MET A 39 25.34 -4.05 -23.76
N GLN A 40 26.54 -3.78 -23.24
CA GLN A 40 27.18 -4.58 -22.20
C GLN A 40 26.12 -4.96 -21.14
N GLN A 41 25.92 -6.28 -20.94
CA GLN A 41 25.03 -6.79 -19.88
C GLN A 41 25.43 -6.15 -18.56
N THR A 42 24.62 -5.24 -18.05
CA THR A 42 24.86 -4.59 -16.76
C THR A 42 24.94 -5.70 -15.70
N THR A 43 26.04 -5.73 -14.96
CA THR A 43 26.19 -6.72 -13.90
C THR A 43 25.09 -6.54 -12.84
N PRO A 44 24.66 -7.60 -12.12
CA PRO A 44 23.68 -7.51 -11.04
C PRO A 44 24.02 -6.41 -10.02
N ILE A 45 25.31 -6.24 -9.71
CA ILE A 45 25.78 -5.23 -8.76
C ILE A 45 25.62 -3.81 -9.32
N GLN A 46 25.89 -3.59 -10.61
CA GLN A 46 25.69 -2.29 -11.26
C GLN A 46 24.21 -1.90 -11.30
N ALA A 47 23.33 -2.85 -11.62
CA ALA A 47 21.90 -2.62 -11.63
C ALA A 47 21.35 -2.30 -10.22
N LEU A 48 21.82 -2.99 -9.18
CA LEU A 48 21.47 -2.69 -7.78
C LEU A 48 22.03 -1.34 -7.33
N LEU A 49 23.22 -0.97 -7.75
CA LEU A 49 23.80 0.35 -7.48
C LEU A 49 22.94 1.47 -8.12
N GLN A 50 22.48 1.23 -9.35
CA GLN A 50 21.53 2.15 -10.00
C GLN A 50 20.23 2.26 -9.19
N GLN A 51 19.63 1.14 -8.78
CA GLN A 51 18.42 1.14 -7.93
C GLN A 51 18.66 1.91 -6.62
N ARG A 52 19.81 1.73 -5.99
CA ARG A 52 20.20 2.45 -4.78
C ARG A 52 20.27 3.97 -5.01
N THR A 53 20.84 4.39 -6.14
CA THR A 53 20.94 5.80 -6.52
C THR A 53 19.56 6.40 -6.78
N LEU A 54 18.70 5.67 -7.48
CA LEU A 54 17.32 6.09 -7.75
C LEU A 54 16.49 6.17 -6.46
N LEU A 55 16.67 5.22 -5.54
CA LEU A 55 16.05 5.27 -4.21
C LEU A 55 16.52 6.49 -3.40
N GLN A 56 17.77 6.91 -3.58
CA GLN A 56 18.29 8.12 -2.93
C GLN A 56 17.65 9.40 -3.48
N LEU A 57 17.40 9.45 -4.79
CA LEU A 57 16.64 10.56 -5.40
C LEU A 57 15.21 10.60 -4.87
N GLU A 58 14.56 9.45 -4.74
CA GLU A 58 13.21 9.36 -4.16
C GLU A 58 13.20 9.82 -2.69
N TYR A 59 14.16 9.35 -1.89
CA TYR A 59 14.31 9.76 -0.49
C TYR A 59 14.41 11.28 -0.35
N TYR A 60 15.28 11.93 -1.13
CA TYR A 60 15.43 13.38 -1.07
C TYR A 60 14.19 14.12 -1.57
N ALA A 61 13.58 13.65 -2.64
CA ALA A 61 12.35 14.25 -3.18
C ALA A 61 11.20 14.14 -2.18
N GLU A 62 11.04 13.00 -1.52
CA GLU A 62 10.00 12.80 -0.52
C GLU A 62 10.28 13.63 0.75
N LYS A 63 11.53 13.66 1.23
CA LYS A 63 11.95 14.45 2.38
C LYS A 63 11.74 15.95 2.13
N GLU A 64 12.10 16.44 0.95
CA GLU A 64 11.89 17.84 0.57
C GLU A 64 10.41 18.17 0.40
N ALA A 65 9.64 17.31 -0.23
CA ALA A 65 8.19 17.47 -0.34
C ALA A 65 7.52 17.51 1.05
N PHE A 66 7.95 16.65 1.96
CA PHE A 66 7.49 16.65 3.34
C PHE A 66 7.87 17.97 4.06
N ARG A 67 9.13 18.41 3.91
CA ARG A 67 9.60 19.67 4.50
C ARG A 67 8.80 20.88 3.99
N LYS A 68 8.59 20.98 2.69
CA LYS A 68 7.75 22.04 2.09
C LYS A 68 6.31 22.00 2.60
N GLN A 69 5.77 20.82 2.82
CA GLN A 69 4.42 20.66 3.38
C GLN A 69 4.33 21.08 4.84
N THR A 70 5.38 20.83 5.62
CA THR A 70 5.44 21.12 7.06
C THR A 70 5.79 22.58 7.35
N GLU A 71 6.76 23.16 6.62
CA GLU A 71 7.28 24.51 6.86
C GLU A 71 6.48 25.60 6.15
N GLN A 72 5.93 25.33 4.94
CA GLN A 72 5.31 26.37 4.10
C GLN A 72 3.78 26.39 4.16
N ARG A 73 3.14 25.31 4.63
CA ARG A 73 1.67 25.21 4.70
C ARG A 73 1.22 25.25 6.14
N GLY A 74 0.62 26.36 6.56
CA GLY A 74 0.13 26.54 7.91
C GLY A 74 -0.62 25.33 8.49
N MET A 75 -0.58 25.18 9.80
CA MET A 75 -1.08 24.05 10.58
C MET A 75 -2.54 23.67 10.27
N GLN A 76 -3.42 24.65 10.04
CA GLN A 76 -4.84 24.38 9.71
C GLN A 76 -5.00 23.56 8.41
N ARG A 77 -4.12 23.72 7.42
CA ARG A 77 -4.15 22.92 6.19
C ARG A 77 -3.73 21.47 6.46
N GLN A 78 -2.78 21.23 7.37
CA GLN A 78 -2.37 19.88 7.76
C GLN A 78 -3.50 19.15 8.52
N VAL A 79 -4.18 19.85 9.42
CA VAL A 79 -5.35 19.32 10.13
C VAL A 79 -6.47 18.98 9.15
N LYS A 80 -6.82 19.88 8.23
CA LYS A 80 -7.85 19.63 7.18
C LYS A 80 -7.49 18.46 6.24
N ARG A 81 -6.21 18.11 6.12
CA ARG A 81 -5.76 16.95 5.33
C ARG A 81 -5.71 15.65 6.14
N GLY A 82 -5.87 15.74 7.46
CA GLY A 82 -5.73 14.60 8.37
C GLY A 82 -4.28 14.21 8.69
N ASP A 83 -3.29 15.06 8.34
CA ASP A 83 -1.86 14.81 8.60
C ASP A 83 -1.42 15.32 9.98
N ALA A 84 -2.24 16.10 10.66
CA ALA A 84 -2.02 16.61 12.02
C ALA A 84 -3.31 16.62 12.85
N TRP A 85 -3.17 16.48 14.17
CA TRP A 85 -4.21 16.76 15.16
C TRP A 85 -3.83 17.97 15.98
N PHE A 86 -4.65 19.00 15.99
CA PHE A 86 -4.44 20.20 16.78
C PHE A 86 -5.77 20.97 17.02
N PRO A 87 -6.06 21.45 18.24
CA PRO A 87 -5.37 21.09 19.47
C PRO A 87 -5.66 19.64 19.88
N LEU A 88 -4.83 19.08 20.75
CA LEU A 88 -5.05 17.76 21.31
C LEU A 88 -5.04 17.79 22.85
N ARG A 89 -5.73 16.84 23.46
CA ARG A 89 -5.62 16.58 24.90
C ARG A 89 -4.62 15.46 25.12
N VAL A 90 -3.59 15.75 25.90
CA VAL A 90 -2.57 14.78 26.32
C VAL A 90 -3.12 13.96 27.49
N GLY A 91 -3.14 12.65 27.35
CA GLY A 91 -3.63 11.71 28.34
C GLY A 91 -2.52 11.12 29.22
N LYS A 92 -2.73 9.88 29.65
CA LYS A 92 -1.81 9.18 30.56
C LYS A 92 -0.55 8.71 29.83
N ALA A 93 0.60 8.85 30.50
CA ALA A 93 1.82 8.16 30.11
C ALA A 93 1.91 6.81 30.84
N PHE A 94 2.23 5.74 30.13
CA PHE A 94 2.31 4.38 30.67
C PHE A 94 3.36 3.56 29.93
N TYR A 95 3.60 2.33 30.40
CA TYR A 95 4.39 1.36 29.67
C TYR A 95 3.46 0.32 29.04
N ASN A 96 3.61 0.07 27.74
CA ASN A 96 2.87 -0.97 27.05
C ASN A 96 3.39 -2.37 27.43
N SER A 97 2.75 -3.43 26.92
CA SER A 97 3.10 -4.83 27.14
C SER A 97 4.54 -5.18 26.80
N LEU A 98 5.08 -4.54 25.77
CA LEU A 98 6.47 -4.71 25.33
C LEU A 98 7.47 -3.86 26.14
N ASN A 99 7.00 -3.24 27.25
CA ASN A 99 7.81 -2.35 28.09
C ASN A 99 8.35 -1.11 27.34
N GLN A 100 7.64 -0.66 26.31
CA GLN A 100 7.90 0.61 25.64
C GLN A 100 7.10 1.72 26.33
N ARG A 101 7.74 2.86 26.55
CA ARG A 101 7.05 4.03 27.09
C ARG A 101 6.07 4.57 26.05
N ALA A 102 4.84 4.81 26.45
CA ALA A 102 3.77 5.27 25.57
C ALA A 102 2.98 6.41 26.21
N ILE A 103 2.39 7.24 25.37
CA ILE A 103 1.50 8.33 25.77
C ILE A 103 0.21 8.26 24.97
N GLU A 104 -0.88 8.47 25.66
CA GLU A 104 -2.21 8.53 25.08
C GLU A 104 -2.54 9.99 24.72
N VAL A 105 -3.14 10.20 23.56
CA VAL A 105 -3.58 11.51 23.09
C VAL A 105 -4.97 11.42 22.49
N PHE A 106 -5.74 12.51 22.60
CA PHE A 106 -7.11 12.60 22.10
C PHE A 106 -7.27 13.84 21.22
N ARG A 107 -7.86 13.67 20.08
CA ARG A 107 -8.27 14.76 19.21
C ARG A 107 -9.46 15.48 19.83
N THR A 108 -9.41 16.81 19.89
CA THR A 108 -10.45 17.63 20.53
C THR A 108 -11.21 18.52 19.55
N ALA A 109 -10.72 18.66 18.33
CA ALA A 109 -11.34 19.45 17.27
C ALA A 109 -11.26 18.69 15.94
N ASP A 110 -12.09 19.10 14.97
CA ASP A 110 -12.12 18.54 13.59
C ASP A 110 -12.31 17.01 13.56
N THR A 111 -13.14 16.47 14.45
CA THR A 111 -13.38 15.02 14.62
C THR A 111 -14.11 14.38 13.44
N ASP A 112 -14.70 15.18 12.56
CA ASP A 112 -15.36 14.76 11.32
C ASP A 112 -14.40 14.61 10.12
N ILE A 113 -13.12 15.00 10.28
CA ILE A 113 -12.10 14.87 9.24
C ILE A 113 -11.42 13.50 9.35
N ASP A 114 -11.41 12.75 8.24
CA ASP A 114 -10.62 11.52 8.13
C ASP A 114 -9.12 11.82 8.33
N HIS A 115 -8.44 11.01 9.12
CA HIS A 115 -7.01 11.19 9.40
C HIS A 115 -6.14 10.14 8.71
N ASN A 116 -4.86 10.47 8.52
CA ASN A 116 -3.85 9.63 7.87
C ASN A 116 -2.89 8.94 8.88
N PHE A 117 -3.21 8.99 10.18
CA PHE A 117 -2.42 8.30 11.20
C PHE A 117 -2.72 6.80 11.14
N GLU A 118 -1.66 6.02 11.02
CA GLU A 118 -1.68 4.55 10.98
C GLU A 118 -0.62 3.98 11.91
N PHE A 119 -0.80 2.73 12.34
CA PHE A 119 0.21 2.02 13.12
C PHE A 119 1.58 2.02 12.43
N GLY A 120 2.62 2.22 13.22
CA GLY A 120 4.01 2.24 12.76
C GLY A 120 4.45 3.57 12.12
N ARG A 121 3.52 4.52 11.89
CA ARG A 121 3.89 5.83 11.34
C ARG A 121 4.63 6.67 12.37
N PRO A 122 5.74 7.28 11.99
CA PRO A 122 6.45 8.20 12.86
C PRO A 122 5.66 9.51 12.98
N VAL A 123 5.69 10.09 14.18
CA VAL A 123 5.00 11.34 14.52
C VAL A 123 5.90 12.27 15.31
N MET A 124 5.65 13.56 15.21
CA MET A 124 6.30 14.59 15.99
C MET A 124 5.29 15.43 16.75
N PHE A 125 5.56 15.72 18.01
CA PHE A 125 4.79 16.67 18.80
C PHE A 125 5.28 18.09 18.57
N PHE A 126 4.34 19.01 18.57
CA PHE A 126 4.61 20.44 18.47
C PHE A 126 3.71 21.25 19.41
N ARG A 127 4.08 22.48 19.69
CA ARG A 127 3.27 23.46 20.41
C ARG A 127 3.17 24.76 19.61
N SER A 128 2.08 25.46 19.80
CA SER A 128 1.84 26.78 19.21
C SER A 128 1.62 27.79 20.35
N ASP A 129 2.50 28.80 20.46
CA ASP A 129 2.47 29.73 21.59
C ASP A 129 1.28 30.72 21.48
N ASP A 130 0.76 31.03 20.29
CA ASP A 130 -0.26 32.07 20.08
C ASP A 130 -1.59 31.62 19.49
N GLY A 131 -1.74 30.35 19.16
CA GLY A 131 -2.99 29.83 18.50
C GLY A 131 -3.30 30.45 17.12
N CYS A 132 -2.43 31.32 16.60
CA CYS A 132 -2.59 32.02 15.33
C CYS A 132 -1.95 31.28 14.16
N GLU A 133 -2.52 31.42 12.96
CA GLU A 133 -2.09 30.76 11.71
C GLU A 133 -0.64 31.02 11.28
N LYS A 134 0.01 32.06 11.82
CA LYS A 134 1.37 32.52 11.45
C LYS A 134 2.40 32.32 12.56
N SER A 135 2.06 31.67 13.70
CA SER A 135 3.04 31.43 14.76
C SER A 135 4.01 30.31 14.36
N GLU A 136 5.28 30.48 14.64
CA GLU A 136 6.30 29.45 14.48
C GLU A 136 5.94 28.25 15.38
N LEU A 137 5.78 27.07 14.74
CA LEU A 137 5.57 25.82 15.47
C LEU A 137 6.87 25.42 16.17
N LYS A 138 6.83 25.23 17.48
CA LYS A 138 7.96 24.71 18.24
C LYS A 138 7.82 23.20 18.43
N TYR A 139 8.73 22.45 17.83
CA TYR A 139 8.74 20.99 17.92
C TYR A 139 9.42 20.52 19.19
N PHE A 140 8.91 19.41 19.75
CA PHE A 140 9.61 18.70 20.81
C PHE A 140 10.79 17.91 20.22
N SER A 141 11.86 17.74 20.98
CA SER A 141 13.13 17.14 20.53
C SER A 141 13.09 15.61 20.35
N PHE A 142 11.91 15.00 20.37
CA PHE A 142 11.75 13.56 20.21
C PHE A 142 10.68 13.23 19.17
N THR A 143 10.83 12.08 18.52
CA THR A 143 9.83 11.49 17.64
C THR A 143 9.15 10.33 18.33
N GLY A 144 7.85 10.17 18.09
CA GLY A 144 7.09 9.00 18.51
C GLY A 144 6.72 8.13 17.34
N THR A 145 6.16 6.96 17.63
CA THR A 145 5.59 6.06 16.62
C THR A 145 4.18 5.71 17.05
N VAL A 146 3.23 5.81 16.13
CA VAL A 146 1.84 5.43 16.38
C VAL A 146 1.78 3.94 16.72
N SER A 147 1.35 3.60 17.94
CA SER A 147 1.18 2.21 18.40
C SER A 147 -0.27 1.74 18.33
N TYR A 148 -1.21 2.67 18.32
CA TYR A 148 -2.62 2.40 18.23
C TYR A 148 -3.35 3.67 17.85
N VAL A 149 -4.39 3.55 17.02
CA VAL A 149 -5.30 4.65 16.70
C VAL A 149 -6.70 4.08 16.48
N ASP A 150 -7.68 4.73 17.09
CA ASP A 150 -9.09 4.37 16.96
C ASP A 150 -9.93 5.66 17.10
N GLY A 151 -10.54 6.06 15.99
CA GLY A 151 -11.27 7.32 15.90
C GLY A 151 -10.43 8.51 16.36
N ASP A 152 -10.84 9.15 17.44
CA ASP A 152 -10.20 10.34 18.00
C ASP A 152 -9.17 10.05 19.11
N ARG A 153 -8.84 8.78 19.35
CA ARG A 153 -7.88 8.32 20.34
C ARG A 153 -6.66 7.71 19.68
N MET A 154 -5.47 8.13 20.10
CA MET A 154 -4.22 7.56 19.62
C MET A 154 -3.26 7.29 20.77
N VAL A 155 -2.52 6.16 20.68
CA VAL A 155 -1.42 5.82 21.57
C VAL A 155 -0.13 5.90 20.78
N ILE A 156 0.84 6.62 21.31
CA ILE A 156 2.13 6.88 20.67
C ILE A 156 3.23 6.32 21.54
N SER A 157 4.01 5.38 21.01
CA SER A 157 5.26 4.92 21.67
C SER A 157 6.33 5.98 21.50
N VAL A 158 7.06 6.25 22.58
CA VAL A 158 8.08 7.29 22.62
C VAL A 158 9.37 6.73 23.23
N PRO A 159 10.54 7.32 22.95
CA PRO A 159 11.78 6.96 23.62
C PRO A 159 11.70 7.11 25.13
N ASP A 160 12.42 6.29 25.89
CA ASP A 160 12.47 6.40 27.36
C ASP A 160 12.98 7.76 27.83
N SER A 161 13.82 8.43 27.05
CA SER A 161 14.36 9.76 27.30
C SER A 161 13.38 10.91 26.99
N ALA A 162 12.21 10.62 26.42
CA ALA A 162 11.26 11.67 26.03
C ALA A 162 10.78 12.47 27.26
N PRO A 163 10.78 13.82 27.22
CA PRO A 163 10.36 14.68 28.33
C PRO A 163 8.82 14.77 28.37
N LEU A 164 8.14 13.68 28.73
CA LEU A 164 6.67 13.61 28.73
C LEU A 164 6.01 14.53 29.75
N LEU A 165 6.71 14.88 30.85
CA LEU A 165 6.19 15.85 31.81
C LEU A 165 6.05 17.22 31.17
N ASP A 166 7.03 17.64 30.38
CA ASP A 166 6.98 18.92 29.67
C ASP A 166 5.83 18.96 28.63
N LEU A 167 5.56 17.82 28.02
CA LEU A 167 4.42 17.66 27.09
C LEU A 167 3.06 17.71 27.84
N GLN A 168 2.96 17.04 29.00
CA GLN A 168 1.72 16.96 29.77
C GLN A 168 1.40 18.26 30.52
N GLN A 169 2.42 19.03 30.90
CA GLN A 169 2.31 20.28 31.65
C GLN A 169 2.43 21.54 30.75
N CYS A 170 2.48 21.35 29.45
CA CYS A 170 2.58 22.45 28.50
C CYS A 170 1.34 23.34 28.58
N ALA A 171 1.54 24.63 28.92
CA ALA A 171 0.46 25.60 28.98
C ALA A 171 -0.06 26.01 27.60
N ALA A 172 0.80 25.93 26.58
CA ALA A 172 0.44 26.23 25.18
C ALA A 172 -0.31 25.02 24.56
N PRO A 173 -1.23 25.26 23.61
CA PRO A 173 -1.87 24.19 22.86
C PRO A 173 -0.86 23.29 22.18
N VAL A 174 -1.02 21.98 22.38
CA VAL A 174 -0.14 20.95 21.81
C VAL A 174 -0.83 20.27 20.63
N GLY A 175 -0.04 19.89 19.63
CA GLY A 175 -0.47 19.10 18.49
C GLY A 175 0.48 17.95 18.21
N VAL A 176 0.05 17.06 17.36
CA VAL A 176 0.86 15.98 16.80
C VAL A 176 0.66 15.92 15.29
N GLN A 177 1.75 15.71 14.56
CA GLN A 177 1.72 15.56 13.12
C GLN A 177 2.52 14.35 12.66
N LEU A 178 2.17 13.83 11.49
CA LEU A 178 2.98 12.80 10.84
C LEU A 178 4.40 13.33 10.62
N SER A 179 5.38 12.46 10.81
CA SER A 179 6.79 12.74 10.52
C SER A 179 7.24 11.94 9.30
N PHE A 180 8.36 12.34 8.73
CA PHE A 180 8.97 11.64 7.62
C PHE A 180 9.49 10.26 8.08
N ASP A 181 9.15 9.19 7.33
CA ASP A 181 9.59 7.83 7.66
C ASP A 181 10.99 7.55 7.12
N GLU A 182 12.00 7.97 7.87
CA GLU A 182 13.40 7.66 7.54
C GLU A 182 13.75 6.17 7.77
N THR A 183 13.02 5.47 8.61
CA THR A 183 13.33 4.09 8.99
C THR A 183 13.15 3.13 7.83
N SER A 184 12.06 3.24 7.10
CA SER A 184 11.82 2.40 5.92
C SER A 184 12.90 2.60 4.85
N TYR A 185 13.30 3.84 4.60
CA TYR A 185 14.39 4.13 3.66
C TYR A 185 15.73 3.56 4.13
N ARG A 186 16.07 3.74 5.40
CA ARG A 186 17.29 3.16 5.98
C ARG A 186 17.33 1.64 5.79
N LEU A 187 16.24 0.94 6.10
CA LEU A 187 16.16 -0.52 5.93
C LEU A 187 16.31 -0.94 4.47
N MET A 188 15.74 -0.21 3.52
CA MET A 188 15.90 -0.46 2.09
C MET A 188 17.35 -0.24 1.63
N PHE A 189 18.02 0.84 2.07
CA PHE A 189 19.44 1.07 1.77
C PHE A 189 20.33 -0.04 2.35
N GLU A 190 20.11 -0.40 3.63
CA GLU A 190 20.84 -1.49 4.26
C GLU A 190 20.64 -2.84 3.54
N ALA A 191 19.42 -3.10 3.04
CA ALA A 191 19.12 -4.31 2.28
C ALA A 191 19.87 -4.33 0.94
N LEU A 192 19.85 -3.22 0.18
CA LEU A 192 20.60 -3.10 -1.07
C LEU A 192 22.11 -3.24 -0.83
N ASP A 193 22.67 -2.56 0.18
CA ASP A 193 24.08 -2.66 0.51
C ASP A 193 24.48 -4.10 0.89
N ARG A 194 23.58 -4.80 1.61
CA ARG A 194 23.81 -6.19 2.01
C ARG A 194 23.79 -7.14 0.82
N VAL A 195 22.83 -7.01 -0.09
CA VAL A 195 22.73 -7.88 -1.26
C VAL A 195 23.87 -7.65 -2.24
N MET A 196 24.34 -6.41 -2.42
CA MET A 196 25.51 -6.10 -3.25
C MET A 196 26.79 -6.69 -2.66
N LYS A 197 26.94 -6.65 -1.32
CA LYS A 197 28.13 -7.19 -0.63
C LYS A 197 28.11 -8.71 -0.44
N ALA A 198 26.97 -9.37 -0.67
CA ALA A 198 26.82 -10.81 -0.48
C ALA A 198 27.74 -11.59 -1.43
N LYS A 199 28.47 -12.60 -0.89
CA LYS A 199 29.37 -13.48 -1.64
C LYS A 199 29.24 -14.91 -1.13
N GLY A 200 29.15 -15.89 -2.04
CA GLY A 200 29.19 -17.32 -1.73
C GLY A 200 28.05 -17.85 -0.85
N ASN A 201 26.97 -17.08 -0.67
CA ASN A 201 25.82 -17.48 0.13
C ASN A 201 24.52 -17.47 -0.71
N ARG A 202 23.43 -17.97 -0.13
CA ARG A 202 22.14 -18.06 -0.81
C ARG A 202 21.62 -16.70 -1.32
N LEU A 203 21.85 -15.62 -0.58
CA LEU A 203 21.45 -14.27 -0.98
C LEU A 203 22.19 -13.81 -2.25
N ALA A 204 23.51 -14.10 -2.34
CA ALA A 204 24.29 -13.81 -3.54
C ALA A 204 23.77 -14.62 -4.74
N TYR A 205 23.49 -15.92 -4.53
CA TYR A 205 22.93 -16.77 -5.56
C TYR A 205 21.58 -16.25 -6.09
N LEU A 206 20.64 -15.91 -5.21
CA LEU A 206 19.35 -15.35 -5.60
C LEU A 206 19.48 -14.01 -6.34
N ARG A 207 20.41 -13.14 -5.89
CA ARG A 207 20.74 -11.91 -6.62
C ARG A 207 21.15 -12.22 -8.06
N ASP A 208 22.16 -13.06 -8.23
CA ASP A 208 22.73 -13.35 -9.54
C ASP A 208 21.72 -14.09 -10.44
N LEU A 209 20.92 -14.96 -9.84
CA LEU A 209 19.81 -15.63 -10.52
C LEU A 209 18.76 -14.62 -11.03
N PHE A 210 18.27 -13.69 -10.21
CA PHE A 210 17.20 -12.77 -10.59
C PHE A 210 17.60 -11.75 -11.66
N TYR A 211 18.89 -11.46 -11.75
CA TYR A 211 19.45 -10.55 -12.75
C TYR A 211 20.05 -11.21 -13.99
N SER A 212 19.93 -12.52 -14.11
CA SER A 212 20.45 -13.29 -15.26
C SER A 212 19.34 -14.07 -15.94
N HIS A 213 19.62 -14.62 -17.11
CA HIS A 213 18.75 -15.57 -17.82
C HIS A 213 19.01 -17.04 -17.41
N GLN A 214 19.81 -17.28 -16.37
CA GLN A 214 20.01 -18.62 -15.82
C GLN A 214 18.65 -19.16 -15.35
N LYS A 215 18.32 -20.40 -15.74
CA LYS A 215 17.06 -21.04 -15.32
C LYS A 215 17.04 -21.29 -13.82
N ALA A 216 15.89 -21.05 -13.19
CA ALA A 216 15.65 -21.39 -11.81
C ALA A 216 15.61 -22.92 -11.62
N GLU A 217 16.14 -23.38 -10.50
CA GLU A 217 16.10 -24.81 -10.16
C GLU A 217 14.70 -25.22 -9.67
N ARG A 218 14.37 -26.50 -9.91
CA ARG A 218 13.09 -27.10 -9.55
C ARG A 218 13.28 -28.44 -8.86
N PHE A 219 12.35 -28.76 -7.95
CA PHE A 219 12.18 -30.11 -7.44
C PHE A 219 11.42 -30.97 -8.45
N SER A 220 11.63 -32.29 -8.42
CA SER A 220 10.95 -33.24 -9.30
C SER A 220 10.15 -34.21 -8.46
N PHE A 221 8.81 -34.06 -8.49
CA PHE A 221 7.86 -35.01 -7.91
C PHE A 221 6.52 -34.92 -8.67
N ALA A 222 5.65 -35.92 -8.49
CA ALA A 222 4.36 -35.96 -9.16
C ALA A 222 3.48 -34.75 -8.74
N PRO A 223 2.67 -34.19 -9.66
CA PRO A 223 1.75 -33.12 -9.34
C PRO A 223 0.70 -33.59 -8.30
N MET A 224 0.31 -32.67 -7.44
CA MET A 224 -0.77 -32.89 -6.48
C MET A 224 -2.09 -32.37 -7.06
N THR A 225 -3.19 -33.01 -6.69
CA THR A 225 -4.53 -32.62 -7.12
C THR A 225 -5.29 -31.97 -5.98
N PHE A 226 -6.02 -30.89 -6.29
CA PHE A 226 -6.79 -30.11 -5.34
C PHE A 226 -8.22 -29.91 -5.87
N PRO A 227 -9.17 -30.81 -5.53
CA PRO A 227 -10.54 -30.80 -6.09
C PRO A 227 -11.31 -29.49 -5.86
N TRP A 228 -10.90 -28.67 -4.88
CA TRP A 228 -11.52 -27.38 -4.56
C TRP A 228 -10.90 -26.20 -5.32
N LEU A 229 -9.81 -26.41 -6.05
CA LEU A 229 -9.17 -25.39 -6.88
C LEU A 229 -9.57 -25.58 -8.35
N ASN A 230 -9.60 -24.47 -9.10
CA ASN A 230 -9.70 -24.59 -10.55
C ASN A 230 -8.34 -25.04 -11.16
N PRO A 231 -8.33 -25.54 -12.41
CA PRO A 231 -7.11 -26.09 -13.01
C PRO A 231 -5.92 -25.13 -13.02
N THR A 232 -6.16 -23.83 -13.17
CA THR A 232 -5.07 -22.83 -13.22
C THR A 232 -4.53 -22.52 -11.82
N GLN A 233 -5.38 -22.55 -10.80
CA GLN A 233 -4.99 -22.44 -9.40
C GLN A 233 -4.21 -23.67 -8.94
N GLU A 234 -4.72 -24.87 -9.27
CA GLU A 234 -4.04 -26.14 -8.98
C GLU A 234 -2.65 -26.17 -9.61
N HIS A 235 -2.54 -25.79 -10.90
CA HIS A 235 -1.26 -25.67 -11.56
C HIS A 235 -0.32 -24.67 -10.86
N ALA A 236 -0.82 -23.50 -10.45
CA ALA A 236 -0.03 -22.51 -9.75
C ALA A 236 0.49 -23.02 -8.39
N VAL A 237 -0.33 -23.74 -7.62
CA VAL A 237 0.13 -24.37 -6.37
C VAL A 237 1.23 -25.39 -6.65
N ASN A 238 1.08 -26.25 -7.67
CA ASN A 238 2.13 -27.20 -8.05
C ASN A 238 3.42 -26.52 -8.48
N GLU A 239 3.35 -25.43 -9.26
CA GLU A 239 4.53 -24.63 -9.64
C GLU A 239 5.25 -24.04 -8.43
N VAL A 240 4.52 -23.55 -7.43
CA VAL A 240 5.09 -23.10 -6.16
C VAL A 240 5.79 -24.24 -5.43
N LEU A 241 5.18 -25.42 -5.37
CA LEU A 241 5.77 -26.57 -4.69
C LEU A 241 7.02 -27.09 -5.39
N TRP A 242 7.06 -27.08 -6.72
CA TRP A 242 8.24 -27.46 -7.50
C TRP A 242 9.38 -26.45 -7.48
N ALA A 243 9.07 -25.15 -7.19
CA ALA A 243 10.10 -24.12 -7.17
C ALA A 243 11.12 -24.40 -6.07
N LYS A 244 12.40 -24.50 -6.42
CA LYS A 244 13.52 -24.54 -5.47
C LYS A 244 14.09 -23.15 -5.18
N ASP A 245 13.99 -22.24 -6.15
CA ASP A 245 14.53 -20.88 -6.07
C ASP A 245 13.43 -19.83 -6.02
N VAL A 246 12.60 -19.78 -7.05
CA VAL A 246 11.57 -18.74 -7.22
C VAL A 246 10.39 -19.25 -8.04
N ALA A 247 9.19 -18.82 -7.68
CA ALA A 247 7.98 -18.89 -8.51
C ALA A 247 7.18 -17.60 -8.41
N ILE A 248 6.45 -17.28 -9.47
CA ILE A 248 5.55 -16.12 -9.54
C ILE A 248 4.14 -16.59 -9.83
N VAL A 249 3.22 -16.27 -8.90
CA VAL A 249 1.77 -16.42 -9.11
C VAL A 249 1.23 -15.10 -9.61
N HIS A 250 1.06 -15.00 -10.93
CA HIS A 250 0.45 -13.83 -11.55
C HIS A 250 -1.08 -13.96 -11.48
N GLY A 251 -1.68 -13.16 -10.62
CA GLY A 251 -3.11 -13.21 -10.33
C GLY A 251 -3.86 -11.95 -10.76
N PRO A 252 -4.43 -11.91 -11.97
CA PRO A 252 -5.35 -10.88 -12.40
C PRO A 252 -6.51 -10.65 -11.43
N PRO A 253 -7.25 -9.53 -11.53
CA PRO A 253 -8.35 -9.23 -10.63
C PRO A 253 -9.40 -10.34 -10.59
N GLY A 254 -9.80 -10.74 -9.39
CA GLY A 254 -10.87 -11.74 -9.19
C GLY A 254 -10.50 -13.19 -9.45
N THR A 255 -9.24 -13.51 -9.77
CA THR A 255 -8.82 -14.89 -10.08
C THR A 255 -8.53 -15.77 -8.86
N GLY A 256 -8.75 -15.27 -7.64
CA GLY A 256 -8.51 -16.02 -6.41
C GLY A 256 -7.02 -16.15 -6.04
N LYS A 257 -6.20 -15.15 -6.37
CA LYS A 257 -4.76 -15.11 -6.02
C LYS A 257 -4.52 -15.45 -4.55
N THR A 258 -5.24 -14.83 -3.62
CA THR A 258 -5.08 -15.07 -2.18
C THR A 258 -5.45 -16.50 -1.80
N THR A 259 -6.53 -17.06 -2.35
CA THR A 259 -6.93 -18.46 -2.12
C THR A 259 -5.84 -19.42 -2.59
N THR A 260 -5.30 -19.19 -3.80
CA THR A 260 -4.19 -19.97 -4.35
C THR A 260 -2.95 -19.88 -3.47
N LEU A 261 -2.63 -18.68 -2.99
CA LEU A 261 -1.45 -18.46 -2.15
C LEU A 261 -1.59 -19.10 -0.77
N VAL A 262 -2.78 -19.03 -0.17
CA VAL A 262 -3.09 -19.71 1.12
C VAL A 262 -2.92 -21.21 0.99
N GLU A 263 -3.40 -21.83 -0.10
CA GLU A 263 -3.22 -23.26 -0.33
C GLU A 263 -1.74 -23.60 -0.57
N ALA A 264 -1.03 -22.78 -1.35
CA ALA A 264 0.42 -22.97 -1.56
C ALA A 264 1.22 -22.88 -0.24
N VAL A 265 0.84 -21.96 0.67
CA VAL A 265 1.41 -21.86 2.02
C VAL A 265 1.10 -23.12 2.82
N ASN A 266 -0.17 -23.56 2.84
CA ASN A 266 -0.59 -24.76 3.55
C ASN A 266 0.21 -26.00 3.10
N GLU A 267 0.31 -26.22 1.81
CA GLU A 267 1.07 -27.34 1.24
C GLU A 267 2.59 -27.24 1.46
N THR A 268 3.13 -26.04 1.46
CA THR A 268 4.53 -25.80 1.84
C THR A 268 4.79 -26.20 3.30
N LEU A 269 3.86 -25.90 4.21
CA LEU A 269 3.95 -26.24 5.62
C LEU A 269 3.85 -27.77 5.90
N MET A 270 3.42 -28.58 4.93
CA MET A 270 3.56 -30.04 5.03
C MET A 270 5.01 -30.51 4.88
N ARG A 271 5.90 -29.67 4.34
CA ARG A 271 7.32 -29.97 4.09
C ARG A 271 8.26 -29.11 4.91
N GLU A 272 7.80 -27.96 5.39
CA GLU A 272 8.57 -26.99 6.18
C GLU A 272 7.90 -26.76 7.53
N SER A 273 8.69 -26.60 8.57
CA SER A 273 8.17 -26.34 9.92
C SER A 273 7.52 -24.95 10.00
N GLN A 274 8.08 -23.99 9.27
CA GLN A 274 7.68 -22.58 9.35
C GLN A 274 8.00 -21.83 8.06
N VAL A 275 7.13 -20.89 7.67
CA VAL A 275 7.33 -20.00 6.52
C VAL A 275 7.20 -18.53 6.94
N LEU A 276 7.79 -17.64 6.14
CA LEU A 276 7.66 -16.19 6.27
C LEU A 276 6.70 -15.66 5.19
N VAL A 277 5.66 -14.94 5.61
CA VAL A 277 4.69 -14.30 4.70
C VAL A 277 4.78 -12.79 4.85
N CYS A 278 5.04 -12.10 3.76
CA CYS A 278 5.18 -10.64 3.73
C CYS A 278 4.25 -9.99 2.71
N ALA A 279 3.90 -8.72 2.94
CA ALA A 279 3.30 -7.85 1.94
C ALA A 279 3.78 -6.40 2.14
N GLN A 280 3.51 -5.54 1.15
CA GLN A 280 3.90 -4.13 1.22
C GLN A 280 3.11 -3.37 2.30
N SER A 281 1.80 -3.60 2.39
CA SER A 281 0.91 -2.90 3.33
C SER A 281 0.45 -3.78 4.49
N ASN A 282 0.15 -3.16 5.63
CA ASN A 282 -0.45 -3.86 6.77
C ASN A 282 -1.80 -4.51 6.39
N MET A 283 -2.61 -3.82 5.59
CA MET A 283 -3.92 -4.33 5.17
C MET A 283 -3.79 -5.63 4.35
N ALA A 284 -2.80 -5.73 3.47
CA ALA A 284 -2.55 -6.95 2.70
C ALA A 284 -2.05 -8.09 3.60
N VAL A 285 -1.17 -7.79 4.57
CA VAL A 285 -0.71 -8.78 5.56
C VAL A 285 -1.88 -9.26 6.41
N ASP A 286 -2.74 -8.37 6.88
CA ASP A 286 -3.89 -8.73 7.72
C ASP A 286 -4.88 -9.61 6.96
N TRP A 287 -5.15 -9.27 5.68
CA TRP A 287 -6.05 -10.04 4.83
C TRP A 287 -5.55 -11.47 4.57
N ILE A 288 -4.28 -11.63 4.18
CA ILE A 288 -3.73 -12.98 3.97
C ILE A 288 -3.63 -13.76 5.28
N SER A 289 -3.29 -13.10 6.39
CA SER A 289 -3.23 -13.72 7.71
C SER A 289 -4.59 -14.24 8.16
N GLU A 290 -5.67 -13.48 7.95
CA GLU A 290 -7.03 -13.93 8.24
C GLU A 290 -7.39 -15.19 7.45
N LYS A 291 -7.07 -15.23 6.16
CA LYS A 291 -7.34 -16.40 5.32
C LYS A 291 -6.52 -17.63 5.74
N LEU A 292 -5.27 -17.43 6.19
CA LEU A 292 -4.44 -18.51 6.73
C LEU A 292 -5.02 -19.06 8.06
N VAL A 293 -5.50 -18.17 8.94
CA VAL A 293 -6.19 -18.55 10.18
C VAL A 293 -7.50 -19.29 9.89
N ASP A 294 -8.29 -18.83 8.91
CA ASP A 294 -9.51 -19.52 8.46
C ASP A 294 -9.22 -20.94 7.95
N ARG A 295 -8.04 -21.17 7.39
CA ARG A 295 -7.55 -22.49 6.96
C ARG A 295 -7.03 -23.34 8.14
N GLY A 296 -7.03 -22.82 9.36
CA GLY A 296 -6.56 -23.50 10.58
C GLY A 296 -5.06 -23.42 10.81
N ILE A 297 -4.33 -22.53 10.13
CA ILE A 297 -2.89 -22.37 10.26
C ILE A 297 -2.58 -21.43 11.44
N ASN A 298 -1.63 -21.81 12.29
CA ASN A 298 -1.18 -20.96 13.39
C ASN A 298 -0.27 -19.84 12.88
N VAL A 299 -0.82 -18.61 12.84
CA VAL A 299 -0.14 -17.40 12.36
C VAL A 299 0.34 -16.56 13.53
N LEU A 300 1.59 -16.11 13.52
CA LEU A 300 2.10 -15.04 14.37
C LEU A 300 2.25 -13.76 13.56
N ARG A 301 1.37 -12.79 13.81
CA ARG A 301 1.37 -11.49 13.14
C ARG A 301 2.29 -10.52 13.86
N ILE A 302 3.40 -10.11 13.24
CA ILE A 302 4.30 -9.08 13.75
C ILE A 302 3.84 -7.71 13.25
N GLY A 303 3.56 -6.83 14.19
CA GLY A 303 2.92 -5.52 13.95
C GLY A 303 1.40 -5.58 14.19
N ASN A 304 0.82 -4.43 14.50
CA ASN A 304 -0.62 -4.35 14.79
C ASN A 304 -1.45 -4.30 13.52
N PRO A 305 -2.63 -4.95 13.49
CA PRO A 305 -3.60 -4.85 12.41
C PRO A 305 -4.07 -3.40 12.22
N THR A 306 -4.22 -2.96 10.98
CA THR A 306 -4.73 -1.62 10.65
C THR A 306 -6.24 -1.50 10.78
N ARG A 307 -6.94 -2.62 10.64
CA ARG A 307 -8.39 -2.72 10.90
C ARG A 307 -8.61 -3.83 11.89
N VAL A 308 -9.18 -3.45 13.01
CA VAL A 308 -9.47 -4.34 14.13
C VAL A 308 -10.57 -5.32 13.70
N ASN A 309 -10.18 -6.41 13.09
CA ASN A 309 -10.96 -7.62 13.18
C ASN A 309 -10.55 -8.25 14.52
N ASP A 310 -11.48 -8.35 15.46
CA ASP A 310 -11.24 -8.92 16.80
C ASP A 310 -10.56 -10.28 16.70
N LYS A 311 -10.85 -11.04 15.66
CA LYS A 311 -10.24 -12.31 15.32
C LYS A 311 -8.71 -12.19 15.14
N MET A 312 -8.24 -11.20 14.38
CA MET A 312 -6.80 -11.03 14.10
C MET A 312 -6.01 -10.43 15.25
N LEU A 313 -6.65 -9.67 16.15
CA LEU A 313 -5.99 -9.15 17.34
C LEU A 313 -5.36 -10.25 18.20
N GLY A 314 -6.07 -11.38 18.37
CA GLY A 314 -5.58 -12.54 19.12
C GLY A 314 -4.33 -13.21 18.51
N PHE A 315 -4.03 -12.95 17.24
CA PHE A 315 -2.88 -13.50 16.52
C PHE A 315 -1.69 -12.56 16.44
N THR A 316 -1.81 -11.33 16.96
CA THR A 316 -0.69 -10.40 17.04
C THR A 316 0.33 -10.84 18.09
N TYR A 317 1.61 -10.55 17.79
CA TYR A 317 2.70 -10.84 18.73
C TYR A 317 2.45 -10.18 20.09
N GLU A 318 2.02 -8.92 20.12
CA GLU A 318 1.77 -8.19 21.36
C GLU A 318 0.71 -8.88 22.24
N ARG A 319 -0.42 -9.28 21.66
CA ARG A 319 -1.51 -9.93 22.40
C ARG A 319 -1.15 -11.33 22.87
N ARG A 320 -0.45 -12.10 22.02
CA ARG A 320 0.04 -13.42 22.43
C ARG A 320 1.10 -13.32 23.52
N PHE A 321 1.96 -12.32 23.42
CA PHE A 321 2.96 -12.04 24.45
C PHE A 321 2.30 -11.67 25.79
N GLU A 322 1.28 -10.81 25.77
CA GLU A 322 0.48 -10.46 26.95
C GLU A 322 -0.31 -11.65 27.53
N GLY A 323 -0.84 -12.50 26.67
CA GLY A 323 -1.63 -13.67 27.05
C GLY A 323 -0.80 -14.86 27.54
N HIS A 324 0.53 -14.79 27.47
CA HIS A 324 1.41 -15.88 27.88
C HIS A 324 1.38 -16.11 29.40
N ALA A 325 1.43 -17.36 29.84
CA ALA A 325 1.38 -17.72 31.28
C ALA A 325 2.45 -17.03 32.11
N ASP A 326 3.63 -16.83 31.58
CA ASP A 326 4.76 -16.20 32.27
C ASP A 326 4.73 -14.66 32.23
N TYR A 327 3.85 -14.05 31.45
CA TYR A 327 3.78 -12.59 31.30
C TYR A 327 3.54 -11.86 32.64
N PRO A 328 2.63 -12.28 33.52
CA PRO A 328 2.42 -11.63 34.83
C PRO A 328 3.70 -11.55 35.66
N GLN A 329 4.52 -12.61 35.66
CA GLN A 329 5.81 -12.63 36.35
C GLN A 329 6.80 -11.64 35.72
N LEU A 330 6.89 -11.62 34.37
CA LEU A 330 7.72 -10.67 33.65
C LEU A 330 7.32 -9.23 33.95
N TRP A 331 6.00 -8.95 33.93
CA TRP A 331 5.48 -7.62 34.21
C TRP A 331 5.81 -7.16 35.66
N ALA A 332 5.66 -8.04 36.64
CA ALA A 332 6.03 -7.77 38.03
C ALA A 332 7.51 -7.41 38.16
N ILE A 333 8.40 -8.18 37.51
CA ILE A 333 9.85 -7.91 37.52
C ILE A 333 10.17 -6.56 36.83
N ARG A 334 9.57 -6.30 35.68
CA ARG A 334 9.73 -5.01 34.96
C ARG A 334 9.25 -3.83 35.80
N LYS A 335 8.14 -4.00 36.54
CA LYS A 335 7.66 -3.01 37.52
C LYS A 335 8.68 -2.80 38.65
N ALA A 336 9.20 -3.87 39.26
CA ALA A 336 10.22 -3.78 40.30
C ALA A 336 11.51 -3.07 39.81
N ILE A 337 11.93 -3.30 38.54
CA ILE A 337 13.06 -2.57 37.94
C ILE A 337 12.75 -1.07 37.82
N ARG A 338 11.56 -0.69 37.40
CA ARG A 338 11.14 0.72 37.32
C ARG A 338 11.10 1.40 38.67
N ASP A 339 10.50 0.74 39.64
CA ASP A 339 10.41 1.23 41.03
C ASP A 339 11.80 1.37 41.68
N LEU A 340 12.70 0.41 41.45
CA LEU A 340 14.08 0.47 41.90
C LEU A 340 14.86 1.65 41.27
N ARG A 341 14.64 1.93 39.98
CA ARG A 341 15.25 3.08 39.30
C ARG A 341 14.69 4.42 39.80
N LYS A 342 13.39 4.49 40.08
CA LYS A 342 12.72 5.68 40.59
C LYS A 342 13.17 6.04 42.00
N ASN A 343 13.39 5.02 42.84
CA ASN A 343 13.75 5.17 44.25
C ASN A 343 15.27 5.06 44.53
N ARG A 344 16.10 5.41 43.54
CA ARG A 344 17.56 5.34 43.61
C ARG A 344 18.09 6.21 44.74
N LYS A 345 18.49 5.61 45.90
CA LYS A 345 19.27 6.28 46.94
C LYS A 345 20.74 6.28 46.54
N LYS A 346 21.43 7.44 46.56
CA LYS A 346 22.89 7.53 46.34
C LYS A 346 23.62 6.71 47.40
N GLY A 347 24.47 5.74 46.98
CA GLY A 347 25.39 5.03 47.83
C GLY A 347 25.03 3.61 48.27
N SER A 348 23.99 2.97 47.67
CA SER A 348 23.67 1.56 47.97
C SER A 348 24.53 0.61 47.13
N GLU A 349 25.52 -0.06 47.73
CA GLU A 349 26.36 -1.09 47.09
C GLU A 349 25.55 -2.22 46.46
N ASN A 350 24.42 -2.59 47.07
CA ASN A 350 23.54 -3.66 46.60
C ASN A 350 22.62 -3.26 45.46
N TYR A 351 22.55 -1.95 45.08
CA TYR A 351 21.64 -1.48 44.03
C TYR A 351 21.95 -2.09 42.68
N HIS A 352 23.20 -2.00 42.25
CA HIS A 352 23.62 -2.49 40.92
C HIS A 352 23.44 -4.01 40.80
N GLN A 353 23.84 -4.76 41.84
CA GLN A 353 23.69 -6.21 41.85
C GLN A 353 22.21 -6.65 41.79
N LYS A 354 21.34 -5.99 42.57
CA LYS A 354 19.90 -6.26 42.55
C LYS A 354 19.28 -5.92 41.19
N LEU A 355 19.67 -4.77 40.62
CA LEU A 355 19.20 -4.34 39.30
C LEU A 355 19.60 -5.32 38.20
N GLU A 356 20.85 -5.78 38.18
CA GLU A 356 21.34 -6.75 37.21
C GLU A 356 20.67 -8.11 37.36
N ARG A 357 20.45 -8.60 38.57
CA ARG A 357 19.68 -9.85 38.79
C ARG A 357 18.26 -9.76 38.26
N LEU A 358 17.56 -8.65 38.50
CA LEU A 358 16.20 -8.43 37.99
C LEU A 358 16.19 -8.32 36.46
N LYS A 359 17.15 -7.62 35.84
CA LYS A 359 17.29 -7.54 34.39
C LYS A 359 17.54 -8.91 33.76
N SER A 360 18.49 -9.69 34.30
CA SER A 360 18.79 -11.03 33.82
C SER A 360 17.56 -11.92 33.88
N ARG A 361 16.84 -11.91 35.02
CA ARG A 361 15.62 -12.70 35.17
C ARG A 361 14.51 -12.27 34.22
N ALA A 362 14.33 -10.96 33.99
CA ALA A 362 13.39 -10.44 33.00
C ALA A 362 13.75 -10.89 31.57
N ALA A 363 15.04 -10.85 31.22
CA ALA A 363 15.54 -11.29 29.92
C ALA A 363 15.32 -12.79 29.69
N GLU A 364 15.60 -13.63 30.70
CA GLU A 364 15.35 -15.08 30.63
C GLU A 364 13.87 -15.40 30.34
N ILE A 365 12.94 -14.75 31.04
CA ILE A 365 11.51 -14.97 30.86
C ILE A 365 11.08 -14.44 29.48
N GLU A 366 11.57 -13.27 29.06
CA GLU A 366 11.27 -12.70 27.72
C GLU A 366 11.76 -13.62 26.61
N ILE A 367 12.97 -14.18 26.72
CA ILE A 367 13.52 -15.12 25.76
C ILE A 367 12.65 -16.37 25.67
N ARG A 368 12.22 -16.91 26.83
CA ARG A 368 11.36 -18.10 26.90
C ARG A 368 10.01 -17.85 26.22
N ILE A 369 9.30 -16.76 26.55
CA ILE A 369 8.04 -16.40 25.92
C ILE A 369 8.23 -16.28 24.41
N ASN A 370 9.27 -15.58 23.96
CA ASN A 370 9.53 -15.42 22.53
C ASN A 370 9.83 -16.74 21.83
N ALA A 371 10.59 -17.63 22.46
CA ALA A 371 10.92 -18.94 21.91
C ALA A 371 9.66 -19.82 21.77
N GLU A 372 8.76 -19.80 22.76
CA GLU A 372 7.50 -20.54 22.72
C GLU A 372 6.58 -19.98 21.62
N LEU A 373 6.35 -18.67 21.57
CA LEU A 373 5.49 -18.03 20.57
C LEU A 373 6.00 -18.27 19.13
N LEU A 374 7.30 -18.15 18.92
CA LEU A 374 7.92 -18.43 17.63
C LEU A 374 7.92 -19.91 17.28
N GLY A 375 8.10 -20.79 18.28
CA GLY A 375 8.07 -22.25 18.09
C GLY A 375 6.69 -22.79 17.72
N GLU A 376 5.62 -22.19 18.25
CA GLU A 376 4.23 -22.56 17.95
C GLU A 376 3.76 -22.05 16.59
N ALA A 377 4.31 -20.93 16.13
CA ALA A 377 3.89 -20.31 14.88
C ALA A 377 4.32 -21.15 13.68
N ARG A 378 3.37 -21.50 12.80
CA ARG A 378 3.65 -22.12 11.50
C ARG A 378 3.93 -21.07 10.42
N VAL A 379 3.29 -19.91 10.55
CA VAL A 379 3.48 -18.75 9.69
C VAL A 379 3.85 -17.55 10.54
N VAL A 380 4.94 -16.88 10.17
CA VAL A 380 5.26 -15.54 10.64
C VAL A 380 4.83 -14.55 9.56
N ALA A 381 3.89 -13.66 9.89
CA ALA A 381 3.33 -12.69 8.95
C ALA A 381 3.71 -11.26 9.34
N CYS A 382 4.24 -10.47 8.41
CA CYS A 382 4.65 -9.08 8.64
C CYS A 382 4.71 -8.27 7.33
N THR A 383 4.85 -6.94 7.44
CA THR A 383 5.20 -6.14 6.27
C THR A 383 6.65 -6.40 5.84
N LEU A 384 7.01 -6.03 4.61
CA LEU A 384 8.39 -6.17 4.12
C LEU A 384 9.39 -5.49 5.07
N THR A 385 9.12 -4.27 5.49
CA THR A 385 9.93 -3.54 6.49
C THR A 385 9.83 -4.16 7.88
N GLY A 386 8.65 -4.67 8.25
CA GLY A 386 8.41 -5.39 9.50
C GLY A 386 9.26 -6.66 9.67
N SER A 387 9.70 -7.27 8.56
CA SER A 387 10.61 -8.42 8.59
C SER A 387 11.99 -8.10 9.18
N ALA A 388 12.33 -6.81 9.34
CA ALA A 388 13.54 -6.38 10.03
C ALA A 388 13.38 -6.32 11.57
N HIS A 389 12.20 -6.66 12.10
CA HIS A 389 11.95 -6.64 13.54
C HIS A 389 12.95 -7.51 14.31
N ARG A 390 13.42 -7.01 15.47
CA ARG A 390 14.42 -7.69 16.31
C ARG A 390 14.04 -9.12 16.73
N LEU A 391 12.74 -9.39 16.87
CA LEU A 391 12.22 -10.71 17.21
C LEU A 391 12.64 -11.79 16.18
N LEU A 392 12.83 -11.39 14.92
CA LEU A 392 13.25 -12.28 13.84
C LEU A 392 14.78 -12.33 13.65
N GLU A 393 15.54 -11.69 14.53
CA GLU A 393 17.00 -11.70 14.42
C GLU A 393 17.54 -13.12 14.65
N GLY A 394 18.43 -13.57 13.76
CA GLY A 394 18.95 -14.93 13.77
C GLY A 394 18.05 -16.00 13.14
N MET A 395 16.75 -15.74 12.93
CA MET A 395 15.84 -16.71 12.33
C MET A 395 16.10 -16.89 10.84
N LYS A 396 15.89 -18.12 10.37
CA LYS A 396 15.92 -18.53 8.95
C LYS A 396 14.64 -19.28 8.62
N PHE A 397 14.14 -19.10 7.43
CA PHE A 397 12.96 -19.77 6.88
C PHE A 397 13.32 -20.47 5.59
N GLY A 398 12.67 -21.58 5.28
CA GLY A 398 12.81 -22.23 3.99
C GLY A 398 12.25 -21.35 2.89
N THR A 399 11.01 -20.91 3.05
CA THR A 399 10.24 -20.17 2.04
C THR A 399 9.79 -18.80 2.54
N LEU A 400 9.94 -17.79 1.65
CA LEU A 400 9.32 -16.48 1.75
C LEU A 400 8.18 -16.38 0.72
N PHE A 401 7.00 -16.01 1.18
CA PHE A 401 5.90 -15.59 0.33
C PHE A 401 5.75 -14.06 0.42
N ILE A 402 5.68 -13.39 -0.74
CA ILE A 402 5.39 -11.95 -0.83
C ILE A 402 4.08 -11.78 -1.60
N ASP A 403 3.03 -11.37 -0.91
CA ASP A 403 1.77 -10.99 -1.56
C ASP A 403 1.83 -9.50 -1.98
N GLU A 404 1.08 -9.17 -3.03
CA GLU A 404 1.10 -7.83 -3.66
C GLU A 404 2.52 -7.36 -4.05
N ALA A 405 3.35 -8.30 -4.53
CA ALA A 405 4.76 -8.05 -4.88
C ALA A 405 4.93 -6.99 -5.99
N ALA A 406 3.93 -6.82 -6.85
CA ALA A 406 3.92 -5.80 -7.91
C ALA A 406 3.77 -4.36 -7.37
N GLN A 407 3.42 -4.18 -6.09
CA GLN A 407 3.29 -2.86 -5.45
C GLN A 407 4.50 -2.48 -4.61
N ALA A 408 5.48 -3.37 -4.47
CA ALA A 408 6.64 -3.17 -3.63
C ALA A 408 7.84 -2.66 -4.46
N LEU A 409 8.53 -1.64 -3.94
CA LEU A 409 9.85 -1.28 -4.47
C LEU A 409 10.78 -2.48 -4.35
N GLU A 410 11.61 -2.72 -5.36
CA GLU A 410 12.59 -3.80 -5.36
C GLU A 410 13.43 -3.82 -4.08
N ALA A 411 13.89 -2.65 -3.63
CA ALA A 411 14.69 -2.50 -2.41
C ALA A 411 13.99 -3.05 -1.16
N ALA A 412 12.67 -2.90 -1.06
CA ALA A 412 11.88 -3.41 0.05
C ALA A 412 11.81 -4.94 0.06
N CYS A 413 11.72 -5.57 -1.13
CA CYS A 413 11.70 -7.04 -1.26
C CYS A 413 13.00 -7.68 -0.76
N TRP A 414 14.14 -7.00 -0.88
CA TRP A 414 15.43 -7.50 -0.41
C TRP A 414 15.56 -7.54 1.12
N ILE A 415 14.69 -6.84 1.89
CA ILE A 415 14.75 -6.83 3.36
C ILE A 415 14.54 -8.25 3.94
N PRO A 416 13.43 -8.97 3.66
CA PRO A 416 13.21 -10.33 4.16
C PRO A 416 14.12 -11.39 3.52
N MET A 417 14.62 -11.19 2.28
CA MET A 417 15.33 -12.22 1.51
C MET A 417 16.63 -12.71 2.15
N ARG A 418 17.23 -11.94 3.06
CA ARG A 418 18.40 -12.38 3.83
C ARG A 418 18.16 -13.60 4.73
N ARG A 419 16.89 -13.92 4.96
CA ARG A 419 16.44 -14.93 5.94
C ARG A 419 15.93 -16.22 5.30
N VAL A 420 15.91 -16.30 3.97
CA VAL A 420 15.15 -17.35 3.28
C VAL A 420 15.98 -18.07 2.23
N SER A 421 15.55 -19.29 1.89
CA SER A 421 16.20 -20.10 0.87
C SER A 421 15.52 -19.99 -0.49
N ARG A 422 14.19 -19.80 -0.54
CA ARG A 422 13.42 -19.60 -1.77
C ARG A 422 12.37 -18.51 -1.61
N VAL A 423 11.90 -17.98 -2.74
CA VAL A 423 11.02 -16.81 -2.79
C VAL A 423 9.83 -17.11 -3.70
N ILE A 424 8.65 -16.92 -3.17
CA ILE A 424 7.38 -17.02 -3.92
C ILE A 424 6.77 -15.62 -3.96
N LEU A 425 6.59 -15.08 -5.17
CA LEU A 425 6.00 -13.78 -5.40
C LEU A 425 4.57 -13.95 -5.91
N ALA A 426 3.63 -13.24 -5.32
CA ALA A 426 2.28 -13.16 -5.82
C ALA A 426 1.90 -11.71 -6.06
N GLY A 427 1.26 -11.43 -7.18
CA GLY A 427 0.91 -10.06 -7.55
C GLY A 427 0.35 -9.95 -8.95
N ASP A 428 0.15 -8.72 -9.38
CA ASP A 428 -0.28 -8.39 -10.73
C ASP A 428 0.38 -7.10 -11.20
N HIS A 429 1.36 -7.21 -12.08
CA HIS A 429 2.09 -6.07 -12.62
C HIS A 429 1.26 -5.22 -13.61
N CYS A 430 0.09 -5.70 -14.03
CA CYS A 430 -0.89 -4.93 -14.80
C CYS A 430 -1.82 -4.09 -13.92
N GLN A 431 -1.65 -4.14 -12.60
CA GLN A 431 -2.30 -3.27 -11.62
C GLN A 431 -1.33 -2.20 -11.11
N LEU A 432 -1.69 -1.50 -9.99
CA LEU A 432 -0.92 -0.36 -9.50
C LEU A 432 0.54 -0.72 -9.19
N PRO A 433 1.49 0.08 -9.70
CA PRO A 433 2.91 -0.04 -9.37
C PRO A 433 3.20 0.57 -7.99
N PRO A 434 4.45 0.42 -7.49
CA PRO A 434 4.91 1.15 -6.33
C PRO A 434 4.72 2.66 -6.50
N THR A 435 4.35 3.36 -5.43
CA THR A 435 4.25 4.81 -5.45
C THR A 435 5.65 5.43 -5.45
N VAL A 436 5.98 6.19 -6.50
CA VAL A 436 7.22 6.96 -6.63
C VAL A 436 6.86 8.42 -6.85
N LYS A 437 7.35 9.31 -5.98
CA LYS A 437 7.06 10.77 -6.02
C LYS A 437 8.04 11.53 -6.90
N SER A 438 9.28 11.07 -6.99
CA SER A 438 10.30 11.65 -7.86
C SER A 438 10.05 11.27 -9.31
N ILE A 439 9.62 12.23 -10.14
CA ILE A 439 9.42 12.01 -11.58
C ILE A 439 10.71 11.56 -12.25
N ALA A 440 11.86 12.10 -11.82
CA ALA A 440 13.17 11.73 -12.36
C ALA A 440 13.51 10.26 -12.04
N ALA A 441 13.31 9.84 -10.77
CA ALA A 441 13.54 8.45 -10.37
C ALA A 441 12.57 7.48 -11.07
N LEU A 442 11.30 7.87 -11.21
CA LEU A 442 10.29 7.06 -11.91
C LEU A 442 10.67 6.85 -13.39
N ARG A 443 11.03 7.92 -14.11
CA ARG A 443 11.45 7.84 -15.52
C ARG A 443 12.74 7.02 -15.70
N ALA A 444 13.62 7.03 -14.71
CA ALA A 444 14.86 6.25 -14.71
C ALA A 444 14.67 4.78 -14.25
N GLY A 445 13.43 4.34 -13.96
CA GLY A 445 13.09 2.95 -13.72
C GLY A 445 12.98 2.52 -12.25
N LEU A 446 12.87 3.45 -11.28
CA LEU A 446 12.65 3.08 -9.88
C LEU A 446 11.32 2.33 -9.66
N GLY A 447 10.32 2.58 -10.51
CA GLY A 447 9.01 1.92 -10.46
C GLY A 447 9.01 0.47 -10.95
N LYS A 448 10.11 -0.02 -11.56
CA LYS A 448 10.22 -1.42 -11.97
C LYS A 448 10.40 -2.32 -10.75
N THR A 449 9.47 -3.22 -10.55
CA THR A 449 9.45 -4.10 -9.38
C THR A 449 10.37 -5.32 -9.57
N LEU A 450 10.73 -5.97 -8.45
CA LEU A 450 11.47 -7.23 -8.51
C LEU A 450 10.67 -8.32 -9.23
N MET A 451 9.34 -8.34 -9.04
CA MET A 451 8.44 -9.27 -9.73
C MET A 451 8.50 -9.09 -11.25
N GLU A 452 8.40 -7.84 -11.75
CA GLU A 452 8.52 -7.55 -13.18
C GLU A 452 9.89 -7.96 -13.74
N ARG A 453 10.96 -7.64 -13.03
CA ARG A 453 12.32 -8.03 -13.43
C ARG A 453 12.48 -9.54 -13.56
N ILE A 454 11.99 -10.31 -12.56
CA ILE A 454 12.08 -11.78 -12.60
C ILE A 454 11.19 -12.32 -13.72
N ALA A 455 9.98 -11.79 -13.90
CA ALA A 455 9.07 -12.24 -14.96
C ALA A 455 9.67 -12.03 -16.37
N GLU A 456 10.35 -10.91 -16.58
CA GLU A 456 11.04 -10.65 -17.87
C GLU A 456 12.25 -11.58 -18.10
N ASN A 457 13.07 -11.80 -17.07
CA ASN A 457 14.28 -12.62 -17.20
C ASN A 457 13.97 -14.14 -17.18
N LYS A 458 12.82 -14.54 -16.61
CA LYS A 458 12.46 -15.92 -16.32
C LYS A 458 10.95 -16.16 -16.53
N PRO A 459 10.45 -16.06 -17.76
CA PRO A 459 9.04 -16.26 -18.03
C PRO A 459 8.56 -17.66 -17.62
N GLU A 460 9.47 -18.64 -17.54
CA GLU A 460 9.17 -20.01 -17.13
C GLU A 460 8.76 -20.18 -15.66
N VAL A 461 9.06 -19.20 -14.80
CA VAL A 461 8.65 -19.25 -13.38
C VAL A 461 7.31 -18.55 -13.11
N VAL A 462 6.68 -17.99 -14.16
CA VAL A 462 5.43 -17.23 -14.05
C VAL A 462 4.24 -18.11 -14.37
N THR A 463 3.31 -18.23 -13.45
CA THR A 463 2.03 -18.90 -13.66
C THR A 463 0.89 -17.91 -13.60
N LEU A 464 0.18 -17.75 -14.73
CA LEU A 464 -0.99 -16.89 -14.83
C LEU A 464 -2.25 -17.61 -14.37
N LEU A 465 -2.98 -17.04 -13.42
CA LEU A 465 -4.33 -17.47 -13.07
C LEU A 465 -5.32 -16.95 -14.12
N LYS A 466 -6.07 -17.84 -14.77
CA LYS A 466 -6.85 -17.51 -15.97
C LYS A 466 -8.35 -17.38 -15.72
N ILE A 467 -8.88 -17.91 -14.62
CA ILE A 467 -10.33 -17.91 -14.36
C ILE A 467 -10.64 -16.91 -13.25
N GLN A 468 -11.44 -15.89 -13.56
CA GLN A 468 -11.88 -14.89 -12.60
C GLN A 468 -13.31 -15.13 -12.11
N TYR A 469 -13.60 -14.75 -10.86
CA TYR A 469 -14.86 -15.01 -10.13
C TYR A 469 -15.53 -13.72 -9.62
N ARG A 470 -15.07 -12.56 -10.08
CA ARG A 470 -15.54 -11.26 -9.60
C ARG A 470 -16.53 -10.60 -10.54
N MET A 471 -16.10 -10.37 -11.77
CA MET A 471 -16.76 -9.44 -12.69
C MET A 471 -17.65 -10.16 -13.69
N ASN A 472 -18.73 -9.47 -14.10
CA ASN A 472 -19.43 -9.81 -15.34
C ASN A 472 -18.42 -9.86 -16.51
N ASP A 473 -18.63 -10.79 -17.42
CA ASP A 473 -17.74 -11.04 -18.56
C ASP A 473 -17.50 -9.80 -19.43
N GLN A 474 -18.53 -9.00 -19.66
CA GLN A 474 -18.41 -7.81 -20.49
C GLN A 474 -17.54 -6.72 -19.81
N ILE A 475 -17.48 -6.68 -18.48
CA ILE A 475 -16.58 -5.78 -17.75
C ILE A 475 -15.14 -6.27 -17.87
N MET A 476 -14.91 -7.58 -17.66
CA MET A 476 -13.55 -8.14 -17.67
C MET A 476 -12.95 -8.27 -19.05
N ARG A 477 -13.74 -8.51 -20.10
CA ARG A 477 -13.24 -8.86 -21.45
C ARG A 477 -12.32 -7.79 -22.04
N PHE A 478 -12.63 -6.51 -21.86
CA PHE A 478 -11.75 -5.43 -22.31
C PHE A 478 -10.40 -5.47 -21.58
N SER A 479 -10.41 -5.57 -20.24
CA SER A 479 -9.19 -5.69 -19.46
C SER A 479 -8.40 -6.95 -19.79
N SER A 480 -9.07 -8.08 -20.01
CA SER A 480 -8.44 -9.34 -20.43
C SER A 480 -7.68 -9.16 -21.76
N ASN A 481 -8.32 -8.58 -22.76
CA ASN A 481 -7.71 -8.40 -24.08
C ASN A 481 -6.54 -7.43 -24.04
N TRP A 482 -6.66 -6.31 -23.32
CA TRP A 482 -5.63 -5.27 -23.30
C TRP A 482 -4.42 -5.61 -22.43
N PHE A 483 -4.64 -6.15 -21.22
CA PHE A 483 -3.58 -6.34 -20.22
C PHE A 483 -3.11 -7.78 -20.11
N TYR A 484 -3.95 -8.77 -20.47
CA TYR A 484 -3.66 -10.20 -20.22
C TYR A 484 -3.74 -11.03 -21.51
N HIS A 485 -3.62 -10.38 -22.69
CA HIS A 485 -3.60 -11.04 -24.00
C HIS A 485 -4.81 -11.96 -24.26
N GLY A 486 -5.97 -11.61 -23.71
CA GLY A 486 -7.20 -12.41 -23.84
C GLY A 486 -7.22 -13.73 -23.04
N GLN A 487 -6.23 -13.96 -22.16
CA GLN A 487 -6.08 -15.24 -21.45
C GLN A 487 -6.93 -15.34 -20.18
N VAL A 488 -7.54 -14.26 -19.71
CA VAL A 488 -8.39 -14.27 -18.50
C VAL A 488 -9.84 -14.38 -18.91
N GLU A 489 -10.50 -15.43 -18.39
CA GLU A 489 -11.88 -15.76 -18.67
C GLU A 489 -12.74 -15.69 -17.40
N SER A 490 -14.04 -15.43 -17.60
CA SER A 490 -14.99 -15.39 -16.49
C SER A 490 -15.53 -16.79 -16.19
N ALA A 491 -15.58 -17.14 -14.91
CA ALA A 491 -16.20 -18.39 -14.49
C ALA A 491 -17.68 -18.44 -14.91
N PRO A 492 -18.23 -19.62 -15.29
CA PRO A 492 -19.57 -19.73 -15.83
C PRO A 492 -20.66 -19.14 -14.93
N GLN A 493 -20.53 -19.30 -13.61
CA GLN A 493 -21.54 -18.85 -12.62
C GLN A 493 -21.65 -17.34 -12.47
N ILE A 494 -20.63 -16.57 -12.90
CA ILE A 494 -20.65 -15.10 -12.79
C ILE A 494 -20.66 -14.40 -14.15
N LYS A 495 -20.55 -15.14 -15.22
CA LYS A 495 -20.36 -14.64 -16.57
C LYS A 495 -21.40 -13.60 -16.98
N TYR A 496 -22.66 -13.83 -16.62
CA TYR A 496 -23.80 -13.01 -16.99
C TYR A 496 -24.48 -12.32 -15.80
N ARG A 497 -23.82 -12.29 -14.62
CA ARG A 497 -24.46 -11.67 -13.47
C ARG A 497 -24.66 -10.18 -13.67
N GLY A 498 -25.83 -9.69 -13.28
CA GLY A 498 -26.24 -8.31 -13.36
C GLY A 498 -27.19 -7.94 -12.24
N ILE A 499 -27.54 -6.66 -12.12
CA ILE A 499 -28.50 -6.18 -11.12
C ILE A 499 -29.89 -6.04 -11.75
N LEU A 500 -29.98 -5.50 -12.94
CA LEU A 500 -31.23 -5.28 -13.68
C LEU A 500 -31.23 -6.16 -14.94
N ASP A 501 -32.39 -6.70 -15.27
CA ASP A 501 -32.60 -7.41 -16.50
C ASP A 501 -32.47 -6.45 -17.69
N TYR A 502 -31.83 -6.91 -18.76
CA TYR A 502 -31.59 -6.13 -19.99
C TYR A 502 -30.73 -4.86 -19.80
N ASP A 503 -30.03 -4.71 -18.65
CA ASP A 503 -29.07 -3.63 -18.46
C ASP A 503 -27.69 -4.00 -19.03
N HIS A 504 -26.97 -3.03 -19.59
CA HIS A 504 -25.60 -3.24 -20.05
C HIS A 504 -24.64 -3.20 -18.86
N PRO A 505 -23.82 -4.24 -18.64
CA PRO A 505 -22.87 -4.27 -17.51
C PRO A 505 -21.84 -3.14 -17.54
N ILE A 506 -21.51 -2.62 -18.72
CA ILE A 506 -20.60 -1.49 -18.89
C ILE A 506 -21.27 -0.41 -19.76
N THR A 507 -21.19 0.84 -19.32
CA THR A 507 -21.69 2.00 -20.06
C THR A 507 -20.74 3.18 -19.94
N TRP A 508 -20.67 4.03 -20.97
CA TRP A 508 -19.94 5.29 -20.92
C TRP A 508 -20.90 6.43 -21.19
N ILE A 509 -20.94 7.40 -20.30
CA ILE A 509 -21.71 8.64 -20.44
C ILE A 509 -20.76 9.72 -20.91
N ASP A 510 -20.96 10.12 -22.18
CA ASP A 510 -20.18 11.18 -22.80
C ASP A 510 -20.59 12.55 -22.27
N THR A 511 -19.60 13.38 -21.96
CA THR A 511 -19.78 14.75 -21.48
C THR A 511 -19.24 15.80 -22.47
N SER A 512 -18.85 15.39 -23.70
CA SER A 512 -18.27 16.31 -24.71
C SER A 512 -19.27 17.39 -25.18
N ASP A 513 -20.51 16.97 -25.45
CA ASP A 513 -21.54 17.81 -26.05
C ASP A 513 -22.69 18.16 -25.07
N LYS A 514 -22.49 17.88 -23.77
CA LYS A 514 -23.51 18.17 -22.78
C LYS A 514 -23.44 19.62 -22.33
N GLU A 515 -24.56 20.31 -22.50
CA GLU A 515 -24.83 21.54 -21.75
C GLU A 515 -25.35 21.20 -20.34
N PRO A 516 -25.08 22.05 -19.33
CA PRO A 516 -25.65 21.87 -18.00
C PRO A 516 -27.18 21.81 -18.12
N SER A 517 -27.80 20.78 -17.57
CA SER A 517 -29.27 20.66 -17.60
C SER A 517 -29.91 21.72 -16.70
N ASP A 518 -31.09 22.24 -17.09
CA ASP A 518 -31.90 23.21 -16.32
C ASP A 518 -32.27 22.73 -14.90
N ALA A 519 -31.99 21.46 -14.56
CA ALA A 519 -32.18 20.90 -13.23
C ALA A 519 -31.07 21.28 -12.22
N ILE A 520 -30.00 22.00 -12.68
CA ILE A 520 -28.91 22.48 -11.85
C ILE A 520 -29.11 23.98 -11.62
N GLU A 521 -30.09 24.30 -10.75
CA GLU A 521 -30.28 25.67 -10.25
C GLU A 521 -29.06 26.07 -9.39
N GLU A 522 -28.51 27.27 -9.65
CA GLU A 522 -27.58 28.06 -8.81
C GLU A 522 -26.11 28.23 -9.24
N SER A 523 -25.70 28.14 -10.50
CA SER A 523 -24.51 28.92 -10.89
C SER A 523 -24.34 29.03 -12.43
N GLU A 524 -24.16 30.23 -12.92
CA GLU A 524 -23.92 30.58 -14.35
C GLU A 524 -22.59 30.00 -14.94
N ASP A 525 -21.79 29.23 -14.17
CA ASP A 525 -20.45 28.72 -14.55
C ASP A 525 -20.29 27.19 -14.55
N LEU A 526 -21.37 26.41 -14.54
CA LEU A 526 -21.29 24.94 -14.57
C LEU A 526 -21.11 24.41 -16.00
N ASN A 527 -19.87 24.39 -16.47
CA ASN A 527 -19.50 23.70 -17.72
C ASN A 527 -18.79 22.37 -17.40
N PHE A 528 -18.82 21.42 -18.37
CA PHE A 528 -18.15 20.13 -18.28
C PHE A 528 -16.63 20.22 -18.51
N ARG A 529 -16.01 21.37 -18.23
CA ARG A 529 -14.56 21.55 -18.33
C ARG A 529 -13.86 21.35 -17.00
N GLU A 530 -12.65 20.80 -17.06
CA GLU A 530 -11.80 20.67 -15.89
C GLU A 530 -11.33 22.02 -15.35
N GLN A 531 -11.30 22.17 -14.04
CA GLN A 531 -10.83 23.36 -13.33
C GLN A 531 -9.66 23.01 -12.43
N PHE A 532 -8.71 23.92 -12.31
CA PHE A 532 -7.63 23.80 -11.33
C PHE A 532 -8.11 24.24 -9.95
N VAL A 533 -7.80 23.45 -8.91
CA VAL A 533 -8.14 23.78 -7.53
C VAL A 533 -6.88 23.71 -6.67
N GLY A 534 -6.57 24.83 -6.00
CA GLY A 534 -5.45 24.96 -5.08
C GLY A 534 -4.08 25.05 -5.76
N GLU A 535 -3.03 25.27 -4.95
CA GLU A 535 -1.65 25.43 -5.40
C GLU A 535 -0.97 24.13 -5.89
N SER A 536 -1.60 22.98 -5.72
CA SER A 536 -1.00 21.64 -5.94
C SER A 536 -1.65 20.86 -7.09
N PHE A 537 -1.91 21.49 -8.23
CA PHE A 537 -2.40 20.81 -9.44
C PHE A 537 -3.63 19.91 -9.24
N GLY A 538 -4.44 20.14 -8.21
CA GLY A 538 -5.72 19.49 -8.02
C GLY A 538 -6.65 19.82 -9.19
N ARG A 539 -7.35 18.82 -9.71
CA ARG A 539 -8.33 19.02 -10.78
C ARG A 539 -9.71 18.62 -10.30
N ILE A 540 -10.71 19.38 -10.75
CA ILE A 540 -12.11 19.13 -10.47
C ILE A 540 -12.91 19.41 -11.75
N ASN A 541 -13.95 18.63 -11.99
CA ASN A 541 -15.00 18.89 -12.95
C ASN A 541 -16.33 18.84 -12.20
N ARG A 542 -16.88 20.00 -11.89
CA ARG A 542 -18.05 20.12 -11.03
C ARG A 542 -19.30 19.54 -11.69
N ALA A 543 -19.53 19.87 -12.95
CA ALA A 543 -20.67 19.37 -13.71
C ALA A 543 -20.62 17.83 -13.84
N GLU A 544 -19.44 17.26 -14.09
CA GLU A 544 -19.26 15.81 -14.14
C GLU A 544 -19.52 15.14 -12.76
N ALA A 545 -19.13 15.80 -11.66
CA ALA A 545 -19.39 15.27 -10.32
C ALA A 545 -20.91 15.23 -10.02
N GLU A 546 -21.64 16.28 -10.38
CA GLU A 546 -23.08 16.34 -10.22
C GLU A 546 -23.78 15.33 -11.11
N LEU A 547 -23.40 15.23 -12.38
CA LEU A 547 -23.89 14.20 -13.29
C LEU A 547 -23.62 12.79 -12.76
N THR A 548 -22.46 12.57 -12.12
CA THR A 548 -22.14 11.27 -11.50
C THR A 548 -23.16 10.90 -10.43
N LEU A 549 -23.52 11.84 -9.55
CA LEU A 549 -24.51 11.58 -8.51
C LEU A 549 -25.94 11.49 -9.06
N LEU A 550 -26.29 12.29 -10.05
CA LEU A 550 -27.59 12.17 -10.73
C LEU A 550 -27.75 10.80 -11.39
N THR A 551 -26.73 10.36 -12.13
CA THR A 551 -26.69 9.02 -12.74
C THR A 551 -26.83 7.91 -11.69
N LEU A 552 -26.15 8.06 -10.56
CA LEU A 552 -26.29 7.11 -9.46
C LEU A 552 -27.70 7.13 -8.87
N ALA A 553 -28.30 8.30 -8.66
CA ALA A 553 -29.66 8.43 -8.13
C ALA A 553 -30.69 7.78 -9.07
N GLU A 554 -30.57 8.02 -10.37
CA GLU A 554 -31.42 7.37 -11.39
C GLU A 554 -31.24 5.83 -11.37
N TYR A 555 -30.01 5.36 -11.26
CA TYR A 555 -29.73 3.93 -11.25
C TYR A 555 -30.29 3.25 -9.98
N LEU A 556 -30.09 3.85 -8.79
CA LEU A 556 -30.67 3.36 -7.53
C LEU A 556 -32.22 3.41 -7.56
N THR A 557 -32.80 4.40 -8.23
CA THR A 557 -34.25 4.51 -8.41
C THR A 557 -34.77 3.37 -9.29
N LYS A 558 -34.07 3.04 -10.38
CA LYS A 558 -34.42 1.90 -11.27
C LYS A 558 -34.35 0.57 -10.55
N ILE A 559 -33.36 0.36 -9.65
CA ILE A 559 -33.27 -0.87 -8.83
C ILE A 559 -34.40 -0.92 -7.80
N GLY A 560 -34.77 0.22 -7.25
CA GLY A 560 -35.75 0.36 -6.17
C GLY A 560 -35.15 0.31 -4.77
N LYS A 561 -35.58 1.23 -3.91
CA LYS A 561 -35.03 1.41 -2.55
C LYS A 561 -35.03 0.14 -1.72
N GLN A 562 -36.14 -0.61 -1.74
CA GLN A 562 -36.24 -1.84 -0.95
C GLN A 562 -35.19 -2.87 -1.35
N ARG A 563 -35.00 -3.07 -2.64
CA ARG A 563 -34.05 -4.05 -3.17
C ARG A 563 -32.60 -3.66 -2.87
N VAL A 564 -32.26 -2.37 -3.06
CA VAL A 564 -30.90 -1.87 -2.75
C VAL A 564 -30.53 -2.14 -1.29
N LEU A 565 -31.47 -1.89 -0.35
CA LEU A 565 -31.21 -2.05 1.08
C LEU A 565 -31.24 -3.53 1.52
N SER A 566 -32.17 -4.33 0.99
CA SER A 566 -32.30 -5.76 1.39
C SER A 566 -31.16 -6.63 0.84
N GLU A 567 -30.71 -6.38 -0.39
CA GLU A 567 -29.61 -7.11 -1.03
C GLU A 567 -28.22 -6.49 -0.68
N ASN A 568 -28.18 -5.36 0.06
CA ASN A 568 -26.97 -4.61 0.40
C ASN A 568 -26.12 -4.28 -0.84
N ILE A 569 -26.77 -3.80 -1.93
CA ILE A 569 -26.08 -3.44 -3.16
C ILE A 569 -25.11 -2.30 -2.88
N ASP A 570 -23.82 -2.60 -2.91
CA ASP A 570 -22.78 -1.66 -2.57
C ASP A 570 -22.25 -0.90 -3.81
N VAL A 571 -21.94 0.37 -3.61
CA VAL A 571 -21.57 1.30 -4.67
C VAL A 571 -20.20 1.92 -4.40
N GLY A 572 -19.37 1.99 -5.42
CA GLY A 572 -18.10 2.72 -5.41
C GLY A 572 -18.13 3.87 -6.42
N ILE A 573 -17.72 5.05 -6.01
CA ILE A 573 -17.44 6.16 -6.91
C ILE A 573 -15.94 6.41 -6.90
N ILE A 574 -15.31 6.30 -8.06
CA ILE A 574 -13.86 6.40 -8.23
C ILE A 574 -13.51 7.63 -9.05
N SER A 575 -12.52 8.39 -8.62
CA SER A 575 -11.94 9.45 -9.43
C SER A 575 -10.42 9.47 -9.30
N PRO A 576 -9.66 9.81 -10.35
CA PRO A 576 -8.20 9.91 -10.27
C PRO A 576 -7.70 11.11 -9.43
N TYR A 577 -8.57 12.07 -9.10
CA TYR A 577 -8.20 13.32 -8.43
C TYR A 577 -8.84 13.47 -7.06
N ARG A 578 -8.03 13.68 -6.00
CA ARG A 578 -8.52 13.88 -4.63
C ARG A 578 -9.50 15.06 -4.49
N ALA A 579 -9.30 16.13 -5.25
CA ALA A 579 -10.21 17.29 -5.22
C ALA A 579 -11.63 16.89 -5.68
N GLN A 580 -11.75 16.08 -6.74
CA GLN A 580 -13.02 15.54 -7.21
C GLN A 580 -13.65 14.62 -6.18
N VAL A 581 -12.87 13.73 -5.57
CA VAL A 581 -13.34 12.83 -4.50
C VAL A 581 -13.91 13.63 -3.32
N GLN A 582 -13.22 14.67 -2.88
CA GLN A 582 -13.69 15.51 -1.77
C GLN A 582 -14.97 16.28 -2.13
N TYR A 583 -15.09 16.73 -3.38
CA TYR A 583 -16.30 17.41 -3.85
C TYR A 583 -17.48 16.43 -3.93
N LEU A 584 -17.29 15.26 -4.50
CA LEU A 584 -18.28 14.18 -4.53
C LEU A 584 -18.75 13.78 -3.13
N LYS A 585 -17.84 13.64 -2.16
CA LYS A 585 -18.19 13.36 -0.75
C LYS A 585 -19.06 14.46 -0.13
N ARG A 586 -18.77 15.75 -0.44
CA ARG A 586 -19.59 16.89 0.03
C ARG A 586 -20.99 16.88 -0.59
N LEU A 587 -21.08 16.69 -1.90
CA LEU A 587 -22.37 16.59 -2.59
C LEU A 587 -23.20 15.41 -2.09
N LEU A 588 -22.59 14.24 -1.89
CA LEU A 588 -23.26 13.06 -1.35
C LEU A 588 -23.86 13.31 0.05
N LYS A 589 -23.19 14.13 0.88
CA LYS A 589 -23.72 14.57 2.17
C LYS A 589 -24.84 15.61 2.04
N LYS A 590 -24.77 16.48 1.01
CA LYS A 590 -25.76 17.54 0.75
C LYS A 590 -27.09 16.96 0.26
N TYR A 591 -27.07 15.98 -0.63
CA TYR A 591 -28.30 15.43 -1.22
C TYR A 591 -29.02 14.47 -0.28
N GLU A 592 -30.26 14.84 0.10
CA GLU A 592 -31.15 14.05 0.98
C GLU A 592 -31.50 12.66 0.40
N PHE A 593 -31.60 12.56 -0.93
CA PHE A 593 -31.85 11.29 -1.61
C PHE A 593 -30.90 10.16 -1.16
N PHE A 594 -29.62 10.45 -0.95
CA PHE A 594 -28.63 9.44 -0.59
C PHE A 594 -28.60 9.09 0.90
N LYS A 595 -29.34 9.80 1.76
CA LYS A 595 -29.33 9.57 3.23
C LYS A 595 -29.51 8.09 3.63
N PRO A 596 -30.48 7.33 3.06
CA PRO A 596 -30.65 5.92 3.41
C PRO A 596 -29.56 5.01 2.84
N TYR A 597 -28.81 5.44 1.82
CA TYR A 597 -27.82 4.62 1.10
C TYR A 597 -26.36 4.94 1.48
N ARG A 598 -26.11 5.99 2.31
CA ARG A 598 -24.75 6.49 2.59
C ARG A 598 -23.80 5.42 3.09
N HIS A 599 -24.29 4.46 3.86
CA HIS A 599 -23.49 3.34 4.38
C HIS A 599 -23.07 2.32 3.31
N LEU A 600 -23.78 2.28 2.18
CA LEU A 600 -23.48 1.41 1.04
C LEU A 600 -22.61 2.11 -0.03
N ILE A 601 -22.46 3.44 0.04
CA ILE A 601 -21.74 4.23 -0.97
C ILE A 601 -20.38 4.64 -0.44
N SER A 602 -19.33 4.27 -1.16
CA SER A 602 -17.96 4.69 -0.88
C SER A 602 -17.41 5.53 -2.03
N VAL A 603 -16.71 6.63 -1.70
CA VAL A 603 -16.09 7.54 -2.67
C VAL A 603 -14.61 7.64 -2.38
N ASN A 604 -13.74 7.29 -3.33
CA ASN A 604 -12.30 7.35 -3.10
C ASN A 604 -11.52 7.50 -4.42
N THR A 605 -10.20 7.71 -4.31
CA THR A 605 -9.29 7.62 -5.46
C THR A 605 -9.09 6.17 -5.90
N VAL A 606 -8.52 5.98 -7.09
CA VAL A 606 -8.17 4.63 -7.60
C VAL A 606 -7.32 3.85 -6.59
N ASP A 607 -6.28 4.50 -6.05
CA ASP A 607 -5.38 3.89 -5.06
C ASP A 607 -6.14 3.48 -3.77
N GLY A 608 -7.11 4.29 -3.34
CA GLY A 608 -7.94 4.00 -2.16
C GLY A 608 -8.97 2.89 -2.34
N PHE A 609 -9.26 2.49 -3.60
CA PHE A 609 -10.10 1.34 -3.91
C PHE A 609 -9.32 0.05 -4.14
N GLN A 610 -8.01 0.09 -4.05
CA GLN A 610 -7.20 -1.09 -4.27
C GLN A 610 -7.54 -2.21 -3.26
N GLY A 611 -7.63 -3.45 -3.74
CA GLY A 611 -8.04 -4.61 -2.93
C GLY A 611 -9.55 -4.69 -2.63
N GLN A 612 -10.32 -3.64 -2.94
CA GLN A 612 -11.78 -3.61 -2.72
C GLN A 612 -12.54 -3.97 -4.00
N GLU A 613 -13.82 -4.28 -3.87
CA GLU A 613 -14.74 -4.49 -4.98
C GLU A 613 -16.15 -4.02 -4.58
N ARG A 614 -16.97 -3.66 -5.57
CA ARG A 614 -18.35 -3.21 -5.36
C ARG A 614 -19.26 -3.78 -6.45
N ASP A 615 -20.54 -3.89 -6.14
CA ASP A 615 -21.54 -4.32 -7.12
C ASP A 615 -21.64 -3.33 -8.28
N VAL A 616 -21.65 -2.04 -7.94
CA VAL A 616 -21.71 -0.94 -8.90
C VAL A 616 -20.50 -0.04 -8.74
N ILE A 617 -19.82 0.27 -9.84
CA ILE A 617 -18.74 1.27 -9.86
C ILE A 617 -19.10 2.38 -10.84
N LEU A 618 -18.97 3.62 -10.38
CA LEU A 618 -18.97 4.81 -11.23
C LEU A 618 -17.56 5.39 -11.27
N ILE A 619 -17.06 5.72 -12.46
CA ILE A 619 -15.74 6.35 -12.65
C ILE A 619 -15.95 7.75 -13.22
N SER A 620 -15.57 8.79 -12.46
CA SER A 620 -15.50 10.18 -12.91
C SER A 620 -14.08 10.49 -13.39
N LEU A 621 -13.89 10.66 -14.71
CA LEU A 621 -12.59 10.83 -15.34
C LEU A 621 -12.01 12.24 -15.16
N VAL A 622 -12.88 13.24 -14.98
CA VAL A 622 -12.56 14.66 -14.73
C VAL A 622 -11.95 15.40 -15.92
N ARG A 623 -11.13 14.71 -16.72
CA ARG A 623 -10.35 15.33 -17.79
C ARG A 623 -11.24 15.78 -18.93
N SER A 624 -11.21 17.08 -19.20
CA SER A 624 -11.93 17.73 -20.31
C SER A 624 -11.15 18.97 -20.74
N ASN A 625 -10.40 18.85 -21.85
CA ASN A 625 -9.54 19.91 -22.39
C ASN A 625 -9.31 19.71 -23.90
N ASP A 626 -9.01 20.80 -24.58
CA ASP A 626 -8.84 20.81 -26.03
C ASP A 626 -7.51 20.17 -26.50
N GLU A 627 -6.55 20.01 -25.58
CA GLU A 627 -5.22 19.46 -25.86
C GLU A 627 -5.16 17.93 -25.79
N GLY A 628 -6.22 17.25 -25.34
CA GLY A 628 -6.25 15.79 -25.17
C GLY A 628 -5.30 15.30 -24.05
N GLN A 629 -5.00 16.16 -23.08
CA GLN A 629 -4.14 15.78 -21.97
C GLN A 629 -4.93 14.98 -20.94
N ILE A 630 -4.58 13.71 -20.77
CA ILE A 630 -5.26 12.79 -19.84
C ILE A 630 -4.59 12.66 -18.46
N GLY A 631 -3.46 13.35 -18.21
CA GLY A 631 -2.81 13.45 -16.90
C GLY A 631 -2.45 12.09 -16.30
N PHE A 632 -2.87 11.84 -15.04
CA PHE A 632 -2.59 10.58 -14.32
C PHE A 632 -3.18 9.34 -14.98
N LEU A 633 -4.17 9.50 -15.85
CA LEU A 633 -4.79 8.41 -16.60
C LEU A 633 -3.92 7.88 -17.75
N LYS A 634 -2.71 8.45 -17.97
CA LYS A 634 -1.67 7.88 -18.84
C LYS A 634 -1.13 6.56 -18.30
N ASP A 635 -1.10 6.38 -16.98
CA ASP A 635 -0.82 5.06 -16.41
C ASP A 635 -2.09 4.21 -16.47
N LEU A 636 -2.17 3.41 -17.53
CA LEU A 636 -3.34 2.60 -17.86
C LEU A 636 -3.65 1.56 -16.77
N ARG A 637 -2.66 1.17 -15.95
CA ARG A 637 -2.85 0.28 -14.81
C ARG A 637 -3.86 0.83 -13.81
N ARG A 638 -3.92 2.16 -13.67
CA ARG A 638 -4.96 2.82 -12.84
C ARG A 638 -6.36 2.59 -13.39
N MET A 639 -6.53 2.70 -14.71
CA MET A 639 -7.82 2.44 -15.32
C MET A 639 -8.19 0.96 -15.22
N ASN A 640 -7.22 0.05 -15.41
CA ASN A 640 -7.42 -1.38 -15.17
C ASN A 640 -7.93 -1.65 -13.75
N VAL A 641 -7.28 -1.06 -12.74
CA VAL A 641 -7.73 -1.20 -11.35
C VAL A 641 -9.12 -0.62 -11.16
N ALA A 642 -9.41 0.59 -11.65
CA ALA A 642 -10.71 1.22 -11.47
C ALA A 642 -11.85 0.39 -12.09
N MET A 643 -11.70 -0.06 -13.33
CA MET A 643 -12.71 -0.87 -14.03
C MET A 643 -12.94 -2.20 -13.34
N THR A 644 -11.88 -2.86 -12.91
CA THR A 644 -11.94 -4.20 -12.31
C THR A 644 -12.37 -4.23 -10.83
N ARG A 645 -12.85 -3.08 -10.31
CA ARG A 645 -13.53 -3.02 -9.00
C ARG A 645 -15.01 -3.38 -9.11
N ALA A 646 -15.60 -3.25 -10.31
CA ALA A 646 -17.02 -3.52 -10.52
C ALA A 646 -17.32 -5.02 -10.62
N ARG A 647 -18.30 -5.48 -9.86
CA ARG A 647 -18.79 -6.86 -9.96
C ARG A 647 -19.86 -7.02 -11.06
N MET A 648 -20.83 -6.13 -11.09
CA MET A 648 -22.03 -6.28 -11.92
C MET A 648 -22.31 -5.10 -12.84
N LYS A 649 -21.97 -3.87 -12.41
CA LYS A 649 -22.22 -2.64 -13.20
C LYS A 649 -21.02 -1.70 -13.14
N LEU A 650 -20.58 -1.24 -14.32
CA LEU A 650 -19.56 -0.22 -14.49
C LEU A 650 -20.12 0.93 -15.31
N ILE A 651 -20.09 2.15 -14.75
CA ILE A 651 -20.49 3.38 -15.44
C ILE A 651 -19.29 4.31 -15.50
N ILE A 652 -18.86 4.66 -16.70
CA ILE A 652 -17.76 5.61 -16.94
C ILE A 652 -18.37 6.95 -17.34
N LEU A 653 -17.95 8.04 -16.70
CA LEU A 653 -18.36 9.40 -17.04
C LEU A 653 -17.11 10.20 -17.45
N GLY A 654 -17.18 10.87 -18.57
CA GLY A 654 -16.06 11.72 -19.01
C GLY A 654 -16.14 12.13 -20.46
N ASN A 655 -15.37 13.17 -20.78
CA ASN A 655 -15.30 13.78 -22.11
C ASN A 655 -14.62 12.83 -23.10
N LYS A 656 -15.39 12.34 -24.06
CA LYS A 656 -14.94 11.43 -25.11
C LYS A 656 -13.83 12.06 -25.96
N ASP A 657 -13.99 13.31 -26.39
CA ASP A 657 -13.06 13.95 -27.33
C ASP A 657 -11.67 14.16 -26.72
N THR A 658 -11.62 14.44 -25.41
CA THR A 658 -10.35 14.49 -24.68
C THR A 658 -9.73 13.11 -24.52
N MET A 659 -10.51 12.11 -24.08
CA MET A 659 -10.00 10.80 -23.70
C MET A 659 -9.61 9.94 -24.90
N THR A 660 -10.40 9.95 -25.98
CA THR A 660 -10.20 9.07 -27.16
C THR A 660 -9.02 9.46 -28.04
N ARG A 661 -8.35 10.58 -27.76
CA ARG A 661 -7.05 10.89 -28.37
C ARG A 661 -5.98 9.86 -27.96
N HIS A 662 -6.15 9.20 -26.81
CA HIS A 662 -5.29 8.09 -26.42
C HIS A 662 -5.86 6.76 -26.93
N PRO A 663 -5.05 5.89 -27.58
CA PRO A 663 -5.52 4.65 -28.23
C PRO A 663 -6.30 3.71 -27.29
N PHE A 664 -5.88 3.58 -26.04
CA PHE A 664 -6.57 2.76 -25.04
C PHE A 664 -8.03 3.21 -24.82
N TYR A 665 -8.25 4.51 -24.59
CA TYR A 665 -9.58 5.05 -24.33
C TYR A 665 -10.46 5.06 -25.58
N ARG A 666 -9.86 5.19 -26.75
CA ARG A 666 -10.56 5.03 -28.03
C ARG A 666 -11.10 3.61 -28.17
N GLN A 667 -10.26 2.60 -27.97
CA GLN A 667 -10.70 1.21 -28.04
C GLN A 667 -11.70 0.85 -26.93
N LEU A 668 -11.55 1.42 -25.74
CA LEU A 668 -12.52 1.24 -24.66
C LEU A 668 -13.88 1.85 -25.03
N TRP A 669 -13.90 3.06 -25.60
CA TRP A 669 -15.12 3.69 -26.09
C TRP A 669 -15.79 2.82 -27.18
N GLU A 670 -15.05 2.44 -28.19
CA GLU A 670 -15.55 1.59 -29.30
C GLU A 670 -16.10 0.24 -28.77
N TYR A 671 -15.42 -0.33 -27.80
CA TYR A 671 -15.87 -1.56 -27.15
C TYR A 671 -17.21 -1.37 -26.41
N VAL A 672 -17.37 -0.28 -25.65
CA VAL A 672 -18.61 0.03 -24.94
C VAL A 672 -19.75 0.30 -25.92
N GLU A 673 -19.51 1.09 -26.95
CA GLU A 673 -20.50 1.37 -28.01
C GLU A 673 -20.95 0.08 -28.71
N ALA A 674 -20.03 -0.82 -28.99
CA ALA A 674 -20.37 -2.11 -29.60
C ALA A 674 -21.27 -3.00 -28.70
N ILE A 675 -21.17 -2.85 -27.36
CA ILE A 675 -22.05 -3.54 -26.42
C ILE A 675 -23.43 -2.87 -26.38
N VAL A 676 -23.48 -1.53 -26.29
CA VAL A 676 -24.71 -0.76 -26.18
C VAL A 676 -25.47 -0.75 -27.51
N GLY A 677 -24.78 -0.69 -28.66
CA GLY A 677 -25.37 -0.68 -30.00
C GLY A 677 -25.99 -2.02 -30.43
N LYS A 678 -25.63 -3.12 -29.80
CA LYS A 678 -26.26 -4.45 -30.04
C LYS A 678 -27.63 -4.52 -29.35
N LYS A 679 -28.59 -3.67 -29.73
CA LYS A 679 -29.99 -3.83 -29.37
C LYS A 679 -30.53 -5.13 -29.99
N GLY A 680 -30.75 -6.16 -29.16
CA GLY A 680 -31.66 -7.24 -29.49
C GLY A 680 -31.08 -8.51 -30.08
N ILE A 681 -30.03 -9.10 -29.48
CA ILE A 681 -29.83 -10.56 -29.57
C ILE A 681 -29.49 -11.03 -28.16
N VAL A 682 -30.50 -11.38 -27.40
CA VAL A 682 -30.38 -12.21 -26.22
C VAL A 682 -30.40 -13.66 -26.70
N PRO A 683 -29.39 -14.49 -26.38
CA PRO A 683 -29.53 -15.94 -26.60
C PRO A 683 -30.53 -16.55 -25.66
#